data_7bee9a1cbdd59f87157b10a243fa6599
#
_entry.id   7bee9a1cbdd59f87157b10a243fa6599
#
_cell.length_a   1.000
_cell.length_b   1.000
_cell.length_c   1.000
_cell.angle_alpha   90.00
_cell.angle_beta   90.00
_cell.angle_gamma   90.00
#
_symmetry.space_group_name_H-M   'P 1'
#
loop_
_entity.id
_entity.type
_entity.pdbx_description
1 polymer ?
#
loop_
_entity_poly.entity_id
_entity_poly.type
_entity_poly.pdbx_seq_one_letter_code
_entity_poly.pdbx_strand_id
1 'polypeptide(L)'
;MTFDAFLHQLPDSDPDETAEWLESLDTLVATEGVSRARFVIGKLAERARSLQVGVPALVSTPYINTIPPEEEPWFPGDEEMERRIRRIVRWNAAVMVTRANKRSDGIGGHLSTYASSASLYEVGFNHFFRGKDDGRSGDQIYYQGHAAPGMYSRAFLEGRLTEEHLDNFRHEAGGKGLSSYPHPRLMPEFWEFPTVSMGLGPLNAIYQARFNRYLYQRKIADTSESRVWAFLGDGEMDEPEATGALSLAAREQLDNLVFVISCNLQRLDGPVRGNGKIIQELESVFRGAGWNVVKVIWAREWDPLLARDVDGVLVDKMNSTNDGQFQKYSTETGAYVRENFFGPDPRLRRLVEHLSDDDLRHLRRGGHDYRKLYSAYRLALEQKGAPTVILAHTVKGWTLGSLFEGRNATHQIKKIGDTELKAFRDKLQLPISDKQLDEGIAPYYHPGSRSEEIDYLMSRRLALGGALPKRVVRSRPLTIPGDTVWSDSIGGSGGRAASTTAAFGAVLRNLLRDPEVGRRVVPIIPDEARTFGMDALFREVKIYAPFGQRYEPVDANMVLSYQEARDGQLLEEGITEAGAMGSFSAAGTAYATHGEPMIPFYIYYSLFGYQRVGDLVWAFGDARGRGFMLGGTAGRTTLNGEGLQHQDGHSPLLFSAVPNCEVYDPAYAFEVAVIIREGMRRMYERGEDVFYYLTLYNENYPMPAMPEGAEDGILRGFYRFQPAREERAHRLQLFASGTAMQAALEAQGMLAEHDVAADIWSVTSYLALRNDALAVERWNRLHPDSPQRTSYLDDQLRDAPGPVIAVSDYQKTVAEQVARFVPQRFIPLGTDGYGRSDTRAALRSHFEVDARNITVAALDALADEEQVPRHVVTAALEQYEIRTEGVEPRLL
;
A
#
# COMPACT_ATOMS: atom_id res chain seq x y z
N MET A 1 5.44 0.98 -36.94
CA MET A 1 6.22 2.17 -37.35
C MET A 1 5.69 3.34 -36.53
N THR A 2 6.49 3.89 -35.64
CA THR A 2 6.19 5.16 -34.98
C THR A 2 6.38 6.23 -36.03
N PHE A 3 5.34 6.96 -36.35
CA PHE A 3 5.40 8.03 -37.36
C PHE A 3 5.95 9.27 -36.65
N ASP A 4 7.20 9.64 -36.95
CA ASP A 4 7.94 10.72 -36.29
C ASP A 4 8.29 11.80 -37.32
N ALA A 5 7.22 12.44 -37.87
CA ALA A 5 7.33 13.40 -38.96
C ALA A 5 7.56 14.85 -38.50
N PHE A 6 7.76 15.10 -37.19
CA PHE A 6 7.86 16.47 -36.68
C PHE A 6 9.09 17.22 -37.20
N LEU A 7 10.19 16.52 -37.46
CA LEU A 7 11.40 17.13 -38.02
C LEU A 7 11.19 17.75 -39.42
N HIS A 8 10.24 17.22 -40.22
CA HIS A 8 9.87 17.80 -41.51
C HIS A 8 9.16 19.16 -41.40
N GLN A 9 8.75 19.56 -40.19
CA GLN A 9 8.13 20.85 -39.94
C GLN A 9 9.16 21.91 -39.48
N LEU A 10 10.39 21.52 -39.24
CA LEU A 10 11.47 22.41 -38.84
C LEU A 10 12.27 22.84 -40.06
N PRO A 11 12.64 24.15 -40.19
CA PRO A 11 13.51 24.58 -41.28
C PRO A 11 14.92 23.96 -41.10
N ASP A 12 15.44 23.35 -42.14
CA ASP A 12 16.82 22.92 -42.19
C ASP A 12 17.72 24.10 -42.56
N SER A 13 18.66 24.41 -41.68
CA SER A 13 19.56 25.55 -41.88
C SER A 13 20.73 25.25 -42.84
N ASP A 14 21.03 23.97 -43.07
CA ASP A 14 22.07 23.51 -43.99
C ASP A 14 21.68 22.13 -44.59
N PRO A 15 20.84 22.14 -45.65
CA PRO A 15 20.37 20.90 -46.28
C PRO A 15 21.47 20.06 -46.89
N ASP A 16 22.56 20.69 -47.37
CA ASP A 16 23.69 19.99 -48.01
C ASP A 16 24.49 19.19 -46.94
N GLU A 17 24.80 19.80 -45.75
CA GLU A 17 25.43 19.09 -44.63
C GLU A 17 24.56 17.95 -44.14
N THR A 18 23.27 18.19 -43.99
CA THR A 18 22.32 17.13 -43.58
C THR A 18 22.32 15.96 -44.55
N ALA A 19 22.33 16.23 -45.87
CA ALA A 19 22.39 15.18 -46.89
C ALA A 19 23.70 14.37 -46.81
N GLU A 20 24.86 14.99 -46.58
CA GLU A 20 26.16 14.30 -46.41
C GLU A 20 26.15 13.34 -45.20
N TRP A 21 25.58 13.74 -44.10
CA TRP A 21 25.42 12.87 -42.91
C TRP A 21 24.53 11.65 -43.18
N LEU A 22 23.42 11.83 -43.92
CA LEU A 22 22.50 10.75 -44.28
C LEU A 22 23.15 9.79 -45.26
N GLU A 23 23.87 10.30 -46.32
CA GLU A 23 24.60 9.48 -47.30
C GLU A 23 25.74 8.67 -46.62
N SER A 24 26.42 9.26 -45.63
CA SER A 24 27.45 8.58 -44.85
C SER A 24 26.86 7.40 -44.08
N LEU A 25 25.66 7.56 -43.49
CA LEU A 25 24.95 6.48 -42.80
C LEU A 25 24.51 5.38 -43.77
N ASP A 26 23.94 5.76 -44.92
CA ASP A 26 23.52 4.82 -45.97
C ASP A 26 24.70 3.99 -46.48
N THR A 27 25.87 4.63 -46.74
CA THR A 27 27.11 3.98 -47.13
C THR A 27 27.60 3.01 -46.08
N LEU A 28 27.59 3.41 -44.81
CA LEU A 28 27.98 2.55 -43.69
C LEU A 28 27.08 1.31 -43.59
N VAL A 29 25.77 1.46 -43.80
CA VAL A 29 24.81 0.33 -43.79
C VAL A 29 25.10 -0.61 -44.96
N ALA A 30 25.38 -0.05 -46.15
CA ALA A 30 25.64 -0.83 -47.36
C ALA A 30 26.98 -1.60 -47.32
N THR A 31 28.05 -1.02 -46.76
CA THR A 31 29.40 -1.60 -46.74
C THR A 31 29.65 -2.48 -45.51
N GLU A 32 29.26 -2.04 -44.32
CA GLU A 32 29.61 -2.69 -43.06
C GLU A 32 28.40 -3.34 -42.36
N GLY A 33 27.20 -3.11 -42.88
CA GLY A 33 25.96 -3.71 -42.39
C GLY A 33 25.31 -2.97 -41.22
N VAL A 34 24.08 -3.39 -40.92
CA VAL A 34 23.18 -2.75 -39.93
C VAL A 34 23.76 -2.71 -38.51
N SER A 35 24.51 -3.76 -38.13
CA SER A 35 25.08 -3.85 -36.75
C SER A 35 26.14 -2.78 -36.51
N ARG A 36 27.01 -2.54 -37.51
CA ARG A 36 28.03 -1.48 -37.45
C ARG A 36 27.40 -0.10 -37.45
N ALA A 37 26.40 0.13 -38.28
CA ALA A 37 25.67 1.39 -38.33
C ALA A 37 24.99 1.68 -36.96
N ARG A 38 24.34 0.68 -36.36
CA ARG A 38 23.73 0.80 -35.01
C ARG A 38 24.76 1.17 -33.93
N PHE A 39 25.94 0.56 -33.99
CA PHE A 39 27.04 0.88 -33.07
C PHE A 39 27.49 2.34 -33.20
N VAL A 40 27.70 2.80 -34.45
CA VAL A 40 28.14 4.18 -34.71
C VAL A 40 27.08 5.19 -34.28
N ILE A 41 25.81 4.96 -34.61
CA ILE A 41 24.69 5.80 -34.11
C ILE A 41 24.68 5.86 -32.58
N GLY A 42 24.87 4.72 -31.91
CA GLY A 42 24.97 4.67 -30.44
C GLY A 42 26.11 5.54 -29.91
N LYS A 43 27.29 5.48 -30.51
CA LYS A 43 28.46 6.32 -30.15
C LYS A 43 28.24 7.82 -30.46
N LEU A 44 27.57 8.15 -31.53
CA LEU A 44 27.16 9.53 -31.83
C LEU A 44 26.17 10.07 -30.80
N ALA A 45 25.17 9.28 -30.40
CA ALA A 45 24.22 9.64 -29.33
C ALA A 45 24.90 9.80 -27.98
N GLU A 46 25.86 8.94 -27.63
CA GLU A 46 26.70 9.07 -26.42
C GLU A 46 27.49 10.39 -26.45
N ARG A 47 28.15 10.68 -27.55
CA ARG A 47 28.90 11.92 -27.72
C ARG A 47 28.01 13.16 -27.68
N ALA A 48 26.89 13.14 -28.35
CA ALA A 48 25.90 14.21 -28.31
C ALA A 48 25.45 14.54 -26.87
N ARG A 49 25.18 13.51 -26.04
CA ARG A 49 24.86 13.70 -24.62
C ARG A 49 26.01 14.32 -23.84
N SER A 50 27.25 13.88 -24.07
CA SER A 50 28.43 14.47 -23.40
C SER A 50 28.64 15.94 -23.76
N LEU A 51 28.16 16.36 -24.89
CA LEU A 51 28.16 17.75 -25.38
C LEU A 51 26.89 18.51 -25.00
N GLN A 52 25.99 17.89 -24.22
CA GLN A 52 24.70 18.48 -23.84
C GLN A 52 23.79 18.86 -25.04
N VAL A 53 23.97 18.21 -26.16
CA VAL A 53 23.04 18.29 -27.31
C VAL A 53 21.79 17.51 -26.91
N GLY A 54 20.63 18.13 -26.95
CA GLY A 54 19.34 17.56 -26.58
C GLY A 54 18.86 16.43 -27.50
N VAL A 55 19.54 15.30 -27.50
CA VAL A 55 19.08 14.09 -28.22
C VAL A 55 18.03 13.34 -27.41
N PRO A 56 16.98 12.77 -28.02
CA PRO A 56 16.01 11.94 -27.37
C PRO A 56 16.69 10.79 -26.60
N ALA A 57 16.22 10.50 -25.40
CA ALA A 57 16.71 9.35 -24.63
C ALA A 57 16.36 8.05 -25.37
N LEU A 58 17.33 7.15 -25.52
CA LEU A 58 17.05 5.79 -26.00
C LEU A 58 16.13 5.10 -25.03
N VAL A 59 14.96 4.68 -25.44
CA VAL A 59 14.00 3.96 -24.62
C VAL A 59 14.43 2.52 -24.35
N SER A 60 15.32 1.95 -25.19
CA SER A 60 15.85 0.60 -25.03
C SER A 60 17.31 0.55 -25.49
N THR A 61 18.14 -0.22 -24.79
CA THR A 61 19.56 -0.45 -25.09
C THR A 61 19.80 -1.94 -25.36
N PRO A 62 20.96 -2.36 -25.94
CA PRO A 62 21.26 -3.78 -26.14
C PRO A 62 21.10 -4.64 -24.88
N TYR A 63 20.82 -5.93 -25.06
CA TYR A 63 20.57 -6.89 -23.95
C TYR A 63 21.88 -7.31 -23.27
N ILE A 64 22.59 -6.31 -22.73
CA ILE A 64 23.86 -6.44 -22.01
C ILE A 64 23.82 -5.62 -20.72
N ASN A 65 24.85 -5.77 -19.89
CA ASN A 65 24.98 -4.97 -18.66
C ASN A 65 25.11 -3.48 -18.99
N THR A 66 24.56 -2.62 -18.10
CA THR A 66 24.72 -1.17 -18.23
C THR A 66 26.13 -0.70 -17.85
N ILE A 67 26.77 -1.33 -16.85
CA ILE A 67 28.10 -0.99 -16.39
C ILE A 67 29.09 -1.92 -17.10
N PRO A 68 30.04 -1.42 -17.90
CA PRO A 68 31.07 -2.22 -18.51
C PRO A 68 32.10 -2.68 -17.47
N PRO A 69 32.81 -3.81 -17.68
CA PRO A 69 33.73 -4.38 -16.69
C PRO A 69 34.83 -3.43 -16.21
N GLU A 70 35.33 -2.55 -17.08
CA GLU A 70 36.38 -1.56 -16.78
C GLU A 70 35.91 -0.42 -15.88
N GLU A 71 34.60 -0.18 -15.78
CA GLU A 71 33.99 0.82 -14.89
C GLU A 71 33.49 0.23 -13.57
N GLU A 72 33.61 -1.09 -13.40
CA GLU A 72 33.21 -1.74 -12.16
C GLU A 72 34.14 -1.36 -11.00
N PRO A 73 33.63 -0.84 -9.89
CA PRO A 73 34.45 -0.53 -8.73
C PRO A 73 34.96 -1.81 -8.06
N TRP A 74 36.09 -1.68 -7.35
CA TRP A 74 36.60 -2.78 -6.56
C TRP A 74 35.56 -3.26 -5.54
N PHE A 75 35.35 -4.58 -5.49
CA PHE A 75 34.46 -5.20 -4.48
C PHE A 75 35.17 -5.23 -3.10
N PRO A 76 34.64 -4.53 -2.07
CA PRO A 76 35.34 -4.37 -0.80
C PRO A 76 35.14 -5.52 0.18
N GLY A 77 34.33 -6.52 -0.18
CA GLY A 77 33.99 -7.67 0.65
C GLY A 77 34.92 -8.87 0.44
N ASP A 78 34.85 -9.82 1.36
CA ASP A 78 35.38 -11.16 1.16
C ASP A 78 34.35 -12.02 0.43
N GLU A 79 34.52 -12.16 -0.91
CA GLU A 79 33.54 -12.83 -1.76
C GLU A 79 33.34 -14.31 -1.38
N GLU A 80 34.40 -15.00 -0.90
CA GLU A 80 34.29 -16.41 -0.50
C GLU A 80 33.54 -16.52 0.83
N MET A 81 33.82 -15.66 1.79
CA MET A 81 33.11 -15.59 3.06
C MET A 81 31.62 -15.28 2.84
N GLU A 82 31.29 -14.28 2.02
CA GLU A 82 29.90 -13.94 1.73
C GLU A 82 29.17 -15.05 0.99
N ARG A 83 29.88 -15.78 0.12
CA ARG A 83 29.35 -16.97 -0.55
C ARG A 83 29.05 -18.10 0.44
N ARG A 84 29.93 -18.33 1.43
CA ARG A 84 29.69 -19.31 2.51
C ARG A 84 28.49 -18.93 3.35
N ILE A 85 28.36 -17.70 3.78
CA ILE A 85 27.22 -17.19 4.55
C ILE A 85 25.91 -17.37 3.75
N ARG A 86 25.87 -16.94 2.49
CA ARG A 86 24.69 -17.10 1.62
C ARG A 86 24.28 -18.57 1.47
N ARG A 87 25.24 -19.49 1.37
CA ARG A 87 24.96 -20.93 1.30
C ARG A 87 24.23 -21.42 2.55
N ILE A 88 24.67 -20.98 3.73
CA ILE A 88 24.05 -21.33 5.01
C ILE A 88 22.64 -20.74 5.10
N VAL A 89 22.45 -19.46 4.77
CA VAL A 89 21.13 -18.81 4.79
C VAL A 89 20.15 -19.55 3.86
N ARG A 90 20.59 -19.93 2.65
CA ARG A 90 19.75 -20.67 1.69
C ARG A 90 19.39 -22.07 2.16
N TRP A 91 20.33 -22.77 2.81
CA TRP A 91 20.07 -24.07 3.41
C TRP A 91 18.96 -23.95 4.47
N ASN A 92 19.13 -23.06 5.44
CA ASN A 92 18.18 -22.93 6.55
C ASN A 92 16.80 -22.48 6.07
N ALA A 93 16.73 -21.60 5.08
CA ALA A 93 15.45 -21.18 4.47
C ALA A 93 14.73 -22.38 3.82
N ALA A 94 15.47 -23.23 3.09
CA ALA A 94 14.91 -24.42 2.44
C ALA A 94 14.48 -25.48 3.47
N VAL A 95 15.29 -25.70 4.47
CA VAL A 95 15.01 -26.65 5.56
C VAL A 95 13.78 -26.20 6.36
N MET A 96 13.66 -24.93 6.71
CA MET A 96 12.52 -24.38 7.44
C MET A 96 11.20 -24.68 6.71
N VAL A 97 11.11 -24.37 5.42
CA VAL A 97 9.92 -24.65 4.63
C VAL A 97 9.66 -26.16 4.49
N THR A 98 10.70 -26.94 4.26
CA THR A 98 10.58 -28.41 4.12
C THR A 98 10.13 -29.06 5.43
N ARG A 99 10.67 -28.65 6.58
CA ARG A 99 10.29 -29.14 7.92
C ARG A 99 8.84 -28.78 8.23
N ALA A 100 8.44 -27.54 7.97
CA ALA A 100 7.04 -27.11 8.16
C ALA A 100 6.05 -28.00 7.40
N ASN A 101 6.34 -28.29 6.11
CA ASN A 101 5.48 -29.15 5.29
C ASN A 101 5.59 -30.66 5.62
N LYS A 102 6.67 -31.12 6.26
CA LYS A 102 6.75 -32.51 6.79
C LYS A 102 5.91 -32.68 8.06
N ARG A 103 5.80 -31.60 8.91
CA ARG A 103 4.99 -31.62 10.13
C ARG A 103 3.50 -31.44 9.88
N SER A 104 3.14 -30.52 8.98
CA SER A 104 1.75 -30.16 8.70
C SER A 104 1.57 -30.10 7.19
N ASP A 105 0.83 -31.07 6.64
CA ASP A 105 0.59 -31.09 5.20
C ASP A 105 -0.19 -29.85 4.75
N GLY A 106 0.23 -29.25 3.63
CA GLY A 106 -0.40 -28.05 3.08
C GLY A 106 -0.06 -26.73 3.76
N ILE A 107 0.80 -26.69 4.80
CA ILE A 107 1.19 -25.43 5.46
C ILE A 107 1.87 -24.45 4.50
N GLY A 108 2.53 -24.97 3.47
CA GLY A 108 3.06 -24.18 2.37
C GLY A 108 4.41 -23.51 2.67
N GLY A 109 4.64 -22.38 2.04
CA GLY A 109 5.92 -21.66 2.05
C GLY A 109 6.54 -21.61 0.66
N HIS A 110 7.42 -20.62 0.43
CA HIS A 110 8.06 -20.40 -0.85
C HIS A 110 9.57 -20.61 -0.75
N LEU A 111 10.12 -21.44 -1.63
CA LEU A 111 11.55 -21.74 -1.73
C LEU A 111 12.20 -20.93 -2.85
N SER A 112 11.51 -20.82 -4.00
CA SER A 112 12.10 -20.35 -5.26
C SER A 112 12.40 -18.86 -5.30
N THR A 113 11.58 -18.03 -4.64
CA THR A 113 11.74 -16.56 -4.69
C THR A 113 13.02 -16.12 -3.99
N TYR A 114 13.25 -16.58 -2.75
CA TYR A 114 14.50 -16.26 -2.07
C TYR A 114 15.71 -16.90 -2.78
N ALA A 115 15.58 -18.12 -3.28
CA ALA A 115 16.65 -18.75 -4.05
C ALA A 115 17.06 -17.90 -5.27
N SER A 116 16.11 -17.28 -5.97
CA SER A 116 16.38 -16.35 -7.08
C SER A 116 17.08 -15.07 -6.62
N SER A 117 16.64 -14.49 -5.50
CA SER A 117 17.02 -13.13 -5.06
C SER A 117 18.10 -13.13 -3.96
N ALA A 118 18.61 -14.29 -3.52
CA ALA A 118 19.52 -14.39 -2.39
C ALA A 118 20.77 -13.49 -2.53
N SER A 119 21.38 -13.41 -3.72
CA SER A 119 22.55 -12.54 -3.94
C SER A 119 22.19 -11.06 -3.87
N LEU A 120 21.00 -10.67 -4.34
CA LEU A 120 20.50 -9.29 -4.28
C LEU A 120 20.42 -8.82 -2.83
N TYR A 121 19.84 -9.65 -1.96
CA TYR A 121 19.72 -9.33 -0.54
C TYR A 121 21.05 -9.34 0.19
N GLU A 122 21.89 -10.35 -0.04
CA GLU A 122 23.16 -10.48 0.69
C GLU A 122 24.12 -9.33 0.40
N VAL A 123 24.22 -8.88 -0.85
CA VAL A 123 25.01 -7.67 -1.21
C VAL A 123 24.44 -6.44 -0.51
N GLY A 124 23.12 -6.30 -0.46
CA GLY A 124 22.45 -5.23 0.27
C GLY A 124 22.76 -5.23 1.76
N PHE A 125 22.59 -6.37 2.42
CA PHE A 125 22.85 -6.54 3.86
C PHE A 125 24.31 -6.30 4.24
N ASN A 126 25.25 -6.74 3.40
CA ASN A 126 26.67 -6.68 3.74
C ASN A 126 27.32 -5.32 3.41
N HIS A 127 26.73 -4.52 2.48
CA HIS A 127 27.42 -3.35 1.95
C HIS A 127 26.59 -2.06 1.94
N PHE A 128 25.25 -2.13 1.97
CA PHE A 128 24.41 -0.96 1.65
C PHE A 128 23.33 -0.64 2.66
N PHE A 129 22.53 -1.64 3.10
CA PHE A 129 21.35 -1.39 3.92
C PHE A 129 21.71 -0.90 5.32
N ARG A 130 21.29 0.32 5.65
CA ARG A 130 21.57 0.94 6.94
C ARG A 130 20.50 0.64 7.95
N GLY A 131 20.94 0.11 9.11
CA GLY A 131 20.08 -0.14 10.26
C GLY A 131 19.79 1.12 11.05
N LYS A 132 19.19 0.95 12.23
CA LYS A 132 18.67 2.03 13.10
C LYS A 132 19.29 2.05 14.49
N ASP A 133 20.29 1.21 14.78
CA ASP A 133 20.82 1.06 16.15
C ASP A 133 21.67 2.26 16.59
N ASP A 134 22.15 3.08 15.66
CA ASP A 134 22.87 4.33 15.90
C ASP A 134 21.94 5.53 16.20
N GLY A 135 20.62 5.31 16.26
CA GLY A 135 19.64 6.37 16.53
C GLY A 135 19.14 7.13 15.31
N ARG A 136 19.69 6.89 14.11
CA ARG A 136 19.23 7.49 12.85
C ARG A 136 17.98 6.79 12.30
N SER A 137 17.38 7.38 11.28
CA SER A 137 16.22 6.79 10.59
C SER A 137 16.54 5.46 9.89
N GLY A 138 17.81 5.27 9.47
CA GLY A 138 18.20 4.11 8.67
C GLY A 138 17.54 4.08 7.29
N ASP A 139 17.59 2.93 6.64
CA ASP A 139 16.91 2.72 5.37
C ASP A 139 15.55 2.04 5.57
N GLN A 140 14.60 2.32 4.69
CA GLN A 140 13.31 1.66 4.63
C GLN A 140 13.34 0.62 3.50
N ILE A 141 13.09 -0.65 3.84
CA ILE A 141 13.22 -1.74 2.88
C ILE A 141 11.88 -2.47 2.74
N TYR A 142 11.34 -2.42 1.54
CA TYR A 142 10.18 -3.21 1.12
C TYR A 142 10.68 -4.55 0.59
N TYR A 143 10.71 -5.54 1.47
CA TYR A 143 11.14 -6.90 1.11
C TYR A 143 10.08 -7.59 0.28
N GLN A 144 10.46 -8.28 -0.79
CA GLN A 144 9.51 -9.09 -1.54
C GLN A 144 8.89 -10.15 -0.62
N GLY A 145 7.56 -10.20 -0.53
CA GLY A 145 6.85 -11.02 0.46
C GLY A 145 7.25 -12.49 0.46
N HIS A 146 7.37 -13.07 -0.73
CA HIS A 146 7.75 -14.48 -0.91
C HIS A 146 9.22 -14.80 -0.55
N ALA A 147 10.06 -13.80 -0.29
CA ALA A 147 11.44 -13.98 0.15
C ALA A 147 11.60 -14.04 1.68
N ALA A 148 10.51 -13.90 2.46
CA ALA A 148 10.54 -13.92 3.93
C ALA A 148 11.35 -15.09 4.56
N PRO A 149 11.31 -16.33 4.04
CA PRO A 149 12.12 -17.43 4.58
C PRO A 149 13.63 -17.14 4.65
N GLY A 150 14.17 -16.39 3.66
CA GLY A 150 15.57 -15.97 3.68
C GLY A 150 15.88 -14.96 4.78
N MET A 151 14.94 -14.02 5.04
CA MET A 151 15.09 -13.02 6.11
C MET A 151 15.09 -13.70 7.49
N TYR A 152 14.23 -14.67 7.71
CA TYR A 152 14.19 -15.45 8.96
C TYR A 152 15.47 -16.28 9.14
N SER A 153 15.93 -16.94 8.08
CA SER A 153 17.16 -17.71 8.11
C SER A 153 18.37 -16.82 8.41
N ARG A 154 18.46 -15.63 7.84
CA ARG A 154 19.53 -14.68 8.16
C ARG A 154 19.45 -14.21 9.61
N ALA A 155 18.26 -13.85 10.09
CA ALA A 155 18.04 -13.45 11.48
C ALA A 155 18.39 -14.58 12.49
N PHE A 156 18.23 -15.84 12.09
CA PHE A 156 18.70 -16.99 12.86
C PHE A 156 20.23 -17.01 12.96
N LEU A 157 20.96 -16.78 11.87
CA LEU A 157 22.42 -16.67 11.91
C LEU A 157 22.90 -15.47 12.74
N GLU A 158 22.17 -14.38 12.75
CA GLU A 158 22.40 -13.19 13.57
C GLU A 158 22.07 -13.41 15.06
N GLY A 159 21.59 -14.61 15.46
CA GLY A 159 21.19 -14.93 16.83
C GLY A 159 19.91 -14.27 17.31
N ARG A 160 19.11 -13.68 16.41
CA ARG A 160 17.84 -12.99 16.70
C ARG A 160 16.64 -13.94 16.73
N LEU A 161 16.74 -15.03 16.02
CA LEU A 161 15.77 -16.12 16.02
C LEU A 161 16.42 -17.42 16.45
N THR A 162 15.64 -18.35 16.98
CA THR A 162 16.08 -19.68 17.41
C THR A 162 15.55 -20.76 16.46
N GLU A 163 16.02 -21.99 16.61
CA GLU A 163 15.46 -23.14 15.87
C GLU A 163 13.96 -23.32 16.17
N GLU A 164 13.53 -23.06 17.41
CA GLU A 164 12.11 -23.13 17.80
C GLU A 164 11.28 -22.12 17.01
N HIS A 165 11.77 -20.90 16.81
CA HIS A 165 11.09 -19.91 15.95
C HIS A 165 10.98 -20.41 14.51
N LEU A 166 12.07 -20.95 13.94
CA LEU A 166 12.05 -21.46 12.56
C LEU A 166 11.10 -22.67 12.42
N ASP A 167 11.06 -23.53 13.42
CA ASP A 167 10.17 -24.68 13.46
C ASP A 167 8.67 -24.29 13.54
N ASN A 168 8.38 -23.11 14.07
CA ASN A 168 7.03 -22.54 14.14
C ASN A 168 6.72 -21.63 12.94
N PHE A 169 7.44 -21.74 11.83
CA PHE A 169 7.09 -21.03 10.61
C PHE A 169 5.67 -21.35 10.14
N ARG A 170 4.86 -20.31 9.94
CA ARG A 170 3.42 -20.39 9.61
C ARG A 170 2.53 -21.07 10.66
N HIS A 171 2.97 -21.13 11.91
CA HIS A 171 2.16 -21.57 13.05
C HIS A 171 1.84 -20.37 13.96
N GLU A 172 1.07 -19.42 13.45
CA GLU A 172 0.84 -18.10 14.06
C GLU A 172 -0.30 -18.09 15.11
N ALA A 173 -1.23 -19.05 15.03
CA ALA A 173 -2.44 -19.07 15.88
C ALA A 173 -2.15 -19.07 17.39
N GLY A 174 -1.02 -19.57 17.82
CA GLY A 174 -0.57 -19.56 19.23
C GLY A 174 0.25 -18.33 19.62
N GLY A 175 0.45 -17.35 18.74
CA GLY A 175 1.23 -16.14 18.99
C GLY A 175 2.74 -16.34 19.10
N LYS A 176 3.27 -17.53 18.75
CA LYS A 176 4.71 -17.88 18.82
C LYS A 176 5.33 -18.20 17.46
N GLY A 177 4.54 -18.17 16.39
CA GLY A 177 4.95 -18.53 15.03
C GLY A 177 5.58 -17.38 14.28
N LEU A 178 6.46 -17.71 13.33
CA LEU A 178 6.90 -16.74 12.33
C LEU A 178 5.80 -16.54 11.28
N SER A 179 5.53 -15.29 10.94
CA SER A 179 4.52 -14.94 9.95
C SER A 179 4.84 -15.51 8.57
N SER A 180 3.80 -15.80 7.79
CA SER A 180 3.93 -16.33 6.43
C SER A 180 4.69 -15.39 5.51
N TYR A 181 4.51 -14.08 5.72
CA TYR A 181 5.04 -12.97 4.94
C TYR A 181 5.37 -11.79 5.85
N PRO A 182 5.92 -10.69 5.32
CA PRO A 182 6.09 -9.46 6.10
C PRO A 182 4.75 -8.92 6.60
N HIS A 183 4.50 -9.05 7.91
CA HIS A 183 3.32 -8.55 8.59
C HIS A 183 3.71 -7.84 9.89
N PRO A 184 3.78 -6.48 9.89
CA PRO A 184 4.11 -5.71 11.09
C PRO A 184 3.13 -5.94 12.24
N ARG A 185 1.88 -6.28 11.95
CA ARG A 185 0.88 -6.63 12.95
C ARG A 185 1.20 -7.91 13.71
N LEU A 186 1.73 -8.92 13.02
CA LEU A 186 2.02 -10.24 13.58
C LEU A 186 3.43 -10.31 14.18
N MET A 187 4.38 -9.55 13.63
CA MET A 187 5.77 -9.48 14.11
C MET A 187 6.21 -8.01 14.26
N PRO A 188 5.68 -7.27 15.27
CA PRO A 188 5.77 -5.81 15.36
C PRO A 188 7.16 -5.25 15.67
N GLU A 189 8.12 -6.09 16.05
CA GLU A 189 9.52 -5.71 16.27
C GLU A 189 10.43 -6.09 15.09
N PHE A 190 9.89 -6.84 14.12
CA PHE A 190 10.66 -7.39 13.01
C PHE A 190 10.34 -6.69 11.68
N TRP A 191 9.07 -6.72 11.24
CA TRP A 191 8.65 -6.17 9.96
C TRP A 191 8.19 -4.72 10.05
N GLU A 192 8.53 -3.90 9.05
CA GLU A 192 8.06 -2.51 8.95
C GLU A 192 6.91 -2.34 7.97
N PHE A 193 6.92 -3.08 6.86
CA PHE A 193 5.96 -2.91 5.78
C PHE A 193 5.37 -4.24 5.33
N PRO A 194 4.04 -4.33 5.14
CA PRO A 194 3.42 -5.45 4.47
C PRO A 194 3.65 -5.34 2.96
N THR A 195 4.05 -6.43 2.31
CA THR A 195 4.47 -6.42 0.90
C THR A 195 3.94 -7.60 0.08
N VAL A 196 3.11 -8.46 0.67
CA VAL A 196 2.66 -9.67 -0.02
C VAL A 196 1.56 -9.42 -1.04
N SER A 197 0.69 -8.43 -0.82
CA SER A 197 -0.20 -7.95 -1.88
C SER A 197 0.64 -7.24 -2.93
N MET A 198 0.79 -7.89 -4.08
CA MET A 198 1.70 -7.43 -5.12
C MET A 198 1.23 -6.10 -5.72
N GLY A 199 2.17 -5.24 -6.09
CA GLY A 199 1.92 -3.89 -6.56
C GLY A 199 1.86 -2.83 -5.46
N LEU A 200 1.43 -3.16 -4.24
CA LEU A 200 1.36 -2.18 -3.14
C LEU A 200 2.74 -1.79 -2.62
N GLY A 201 3.70 -2.73 -2.59
CA GLY A 201 5.08 -2.46 -2.18
C GLY A 201 5.74 -1.34 -3.00
N PRO A 202 5.81 -1.42 -4.32
CA PRO A 202 6.39 -0.39 -5.16
C PRO A 202 5.66 0.96 -5.04
N LEU A 203 4.32 0.97 -5.02
CA LEU A 203 3.55 2.19 -4.83
C LEU A 203 3.91 2.87 -3.49
N ASN A 204 3.80 2.14 -2.39
CA ASN A 204 4.10 2.66 -1.06
C ASN A 204 5.57 3.10 -0.92
N ALA A 205 6.52 2.42 -1.57
CA ALA A 205 7.93 2.80 -1.55
C ALA A 205 8.18 4.18 -2.21
N ILE A 206 7.46 4.49 -3.30
CA ILE A 206 7.52 5.80 -3.94
C ILE A 206 7.06 6.89 -2.97
N TYR A 207 5.89 6.71 -2.36
CA TYR A 207 5.34 7.69 -1.42
C TYR A 207 6.12 7.76 -0.10
N GLN A 208 6.73 6.66 0.36
CA GLN A 208 7.66 6.67 1.48
C GLN A 208 8.92 7.52 1.16
N ALA A 209 9.51 7.36 -0.02
CA ALA A 209 10.68 8.14 -0.44
C ALA A 209 10.34 9.64 -0.55
N ARG A 210 9.16 9.96 -1.07
CA ARG A 210 8.63 11.32 -1.12
C ARG A 210 8.40 11.89 0.29
N PHE A 211 7.81 11.09 1.18
CA PHE A 211 7.54 11.52 2.56
C PHE A 211 8.82 11.69 3.39
N ASN A 212 9.87 10.91 3.15
CA ASN A 212 11.19 11.15 3.73
C ASN A 212 11.68 12.55 3.38
N ARG A 213 11.56 12.95 2.11
CA ARG A 213 11.94 14.31 1.66
C ARG A 213 11.06 15.40 2.29
N TYR A 214 9.75 15.14 2.42
CA TYR A 214 8.83 16.05 3.11
C TYR A 214 9.25 16.28 4.56
N LEU A 215 9.58 15.23 5.33
CA LEU A 215 10.06 15.36 6.72
C LEU A 215 11.35 16.18 6.80
N TYR A 216 12.29 15.95 5.89
CA TYR A 216 13.55 16.68 5.83
C TYR A 216 13.35 18.16 5.50
N GLN A 217 12.60 18.47 4.45
CA GLN A 217 12.38 19.85 4.01
C GLN A 217 11.58 20.67 5.03
N ARG A 218 10.67 20.03 5.75
CA ARG A 218 9.94 20.64 6.87
C ARG A 218 10.73 20.65 8.19
N LYS A 219 11.96 20.17 8.20
CA LYS A 219 12.83 20.10 9.39
C LYS A 219 12.18 19.36 10.57
N ILE A 220 11.44 18.27 10.27
CA ILE A 220 10.82 17.40 11.27
C ILE A 220 11.81 16.29 11.67
N ALA A 221 12.43 15.64 10.68
CA ALA A 221 13.46 14.64 10.88
C ALA A 221 14.57 14.79 9.84
N ASP A 222 15.79 14.44 10.22
CA ASP A 222 16.91 14.34 9.28
C ASP A 222 16.86 12.97 8.57
N THR A 223 16.28 12.97 7.39
CA THR A 223 16.17 11.82 6.49
C THR A 223 17.04 11.95 5.25
N SER A 224 17.99 12.93 5.25
CA SER A 224 18.82 13.25 4.08
C SER A 224 19.63 12.08 3.55
N GLU A 225 20.04 11.18 4.43
CA GLU A 225 20.79 9.98 4.07
C GLU A 225 19.92 8.73 3.94
N SER A 226 18.66 8.75 4.38
CA SER A 226 17.76 7.58 4.30
C SER A 226 17.45 7.21 2.86
N ARG A 227 17.52 5.93 2.56
CA ARG A 227 17.15 5.36 1.25
C ARG A 227 15.92 4.48 1.41
N VAL A 228 15.11 4.45 0.38
CA VAL A 228 14.00 3.52 0.26
C VAL A 228 14.34 2.50 -0.82
N TRP A 229 14.33 1.22 -0.44
CA TRP A 229 14.61 0.09 -1.31
C TRP A 229 13.33 -0.72 -1.49
N ALA A 230 12.99 -1.07 -2.72
CA ALA A 230 11.89 -1.99 -2.99
C ALA A 230 12.39 -3.19 -3.81
N PHE A 231 12.19 -4.39 -3.27
CA PHE A 231 12.54 -5.66 -3.93
C PHE A 231 11.30 -6.26 -4.54
N LEU A 232 11.32 -6.42 -5.85
CA LEU A 232 10.17 -6.76 -6.68
C LEU A 232 10.47 -7.96 -7.58
N GLY A 233 9.41 -8.67 -7.98
CA GLY A 233 9.47 -9.63 -9.08
C GLY A 233 9.10 -8.98 -10.42
N ASP A 234 9.63 -9.51 -11.51
CA ASP A 234 9.26 -9.08 -12.87
C ASP A 234 7.78 -9.32 -13.20
N GLY A 235 7.20 -10.40 -12.67
CA GLY A 235 5.77 -10.66 -12.79
C GLY A 235 4.88 -9.73 -11.97
N GLU A 236 5.38 -9.15 -10.89
CA GLU A 236 4.68 -8.16 -10.07
C GLU A 236 4.44 -6.84 -10.83
N MET A 237 5.25 -6.58 -11.85
CA MET A 237 5.09 -5.39 -12.69
C MET A 237 3.87 -5.45 -13.62
N ASP A 238 3.14 -6.56 -13.65
CA ASP A 238 1.84 -6.66 -14.32
C ASP A 238 0.73 -5.93 -13.53
N GLU A 239 0.92 -5.68 -12.20
CA GLU A 239 -0.04 -4.92 -11.38
C GLU A 239 0.02 -3.43 -11.73
N PRO A 240 -1.14 -2.78 -11.99
CA PRO A 240 -1.19 -1.35 -12.30
C PRO A 240 -0.58 -0.48 -11.21
N GLU A 241 -0.71 -0.85 -9.95
CA GLU A 241 -0.15 -0.15 -8.80
C GLU A 241 1.38 -0.13 -8.84
N ALA A 242 2.01 -1.17 -9.37
CA ALA A 242 3.47 -1.24 -9.49
C ALA A 242 4.06 -0.16 -10.41
N THR A 243 3.27 0.30 -11.39
CA THR A 243 3.70 1.26 -12.42
C THR A 243 3.01 2.62 -12.31
N GLY A 244 1.94 2.73 -11.54
CA GLY A 244 1.04 3.88 -11.51
C GLY A 244 1.67 5.21 -11.10
N ALA A 245 2.73 5.20 -10.28
CA ALA A 245 3.37 6.41 -9.74
C ALA A 245 4.81 6.63 -10.23
N LEU A 246 5.29 5.92 -11.25
CA LEU A 246 6.67 6.04 -11.73
C LEU A 246 7.01 7.45 -12.21
N SER A 247 6.08 8.11 -12.91
CA SER A 247 6.27 9.48 -13.39
C SER A 247 6.34 10.51 -12.26
N LEU A 248 5.59 10.31 -11.17
CA LEU A 248 5.68 11.14 -9.96
C LEU A 248 7.09 11.06 -9.36
N ALA A 249 7.62 9.85 -9.20
CA ALA A 249 8.94 9.63 -8.62
C ALA A 249 10.04 10.35 -9.41
N ALA A 250 9.98 10.32 -10.74
CA ALA A 250 10.91 11.02 -11.61
C ALA A 250 10.71 12.54 -11.59
N ARG A 251 9.44 13.02 -11.67
CA ARG A 251 9.10 14.45 -11.60
C ARG A 251 9.59 15.10 -10.32
N GLU A 252 9.47 14.40 -9.20
CA GLU A 252 9.98 14.86 -7.91
C GLU A 252 11.46 14.52 -7.69
N GLN A 253 12.14 13.92 -8.67
CA GLN A 253 13.56 13.59 -8.62
C GLN A 253 13.95 12.78 -7.38
N LEU A 254 13.19 11.74 -7.05
CA LEU A 254 13.39 10.94 -5.82
C LEU A 254 14.66 10.06 -5.90
N ASP A 255 15.83 10.70 -5.81
CA ASP A 255 17.14 10.03 -5.85
C ASP A 255 17.48 9.22 -4.57
N ASN A 256 16.59 9.23 -3.61
CA ASN A 256 16.60 8.38 -2.42
C ASN A 256 15.80 7.08 -2.60
N LEU A 257 15.30 6.77 -3.81
CA LEU A 257 14.50 5.60 -4.14
C LEU A 257 15.25 4.66 -5.09
N VAL A 258 15.32 3.37 -4.72
CA VAL A 258 15.91 2.31 -5.53
C VAL A 258 14.96 1.13 -5.64
N PHE A 259 14.56 0.77 -6.86
CA PHE A 259 13.87 -0.49 -7.14
C PHE A 259 14.88 -1.55 -7.57
N VAL A 260 14.75 -2.76 -7.04
CA VAL A 260 15.56 -3.93 -7.43
C VAL A 260 14.61 -5.01 -7.91
N ILE A 261 14.53 -5.19 -9.22
CA ILE A 261 13.62 -6.15 -9.84
C ILE A 261 14.39 -7.44 -10.17
N SER A 262 13.99 -8.52 -9.48
CA SER A 262 14.49 -9.88 -9.76
C SER A 262 13.80 -10.42 -11.01
N CYS A 263 14.43 -10.22 -12.18
CA CYS A 263 13.92 -10.68 -13.46
C CYS A 263 14.27 -12.16 -13.67
N ASN A 264 13.48 -13.05 -13.09
CA ASN A 264 13.65 -14.48 -13.28
C ASN A 264 12.86 -15.03 -14.47
N LEU A 265 12.18 -14.16 -15.21
CA LEU A 265 11.41 -14.41 -16.43
C LEU A 265 10.14 -15.25 -16.24
N GLN A 266 9.76 -15.57 -15.00
CA GLN A 266 8.69 -16.52 -14.70
C GLN A 266 7.66 -16.00 -13.71
N ARG A 267 6.39 -16.22 -14.04
CA ARG A 267 5.24 -16.14 -13.13
C ARG A 267 4.97 -17.48 -12.45
N LEU A 268 3.76 -17.60 -11.90
CA LEU A 268 3.26 -18.80 -11.26
C LEU A 268 3.13 -19.97 -12.26
N ASP A 269 2.51 -19.72 -13.41
CA ASP A 269 2.13 -20.75 -14.38
C ASP A 269 3.12 -20.90 -15.55
N GLY A 270 3.97 -19.89 -15.78
CA GLY A 270 4.87 -19.90 -16.94
C GLY A 270 5.72 -18.63 -17.05
N PRO A 271 6.23 -18.33 -18.25
CA PRO A 271 7.02 -17.13 -18.47
C PRO A 271 6.19 -15.86 -18.36
N VAL A 272 6.84 -14.76 -17.92
CA VAL A 272 6.20 -13.43 -17.86
C VAL A 272 5.89 -12.94 -19.27
N ARG A 273 6.87 -13.03 -20.18
CA ARG A 273 6.75 -12.58 -21.59
C ARG A 273 7.35 -13.61 -22.57
N GLY A 274 6.87 -14.83 -22.58
CA GLY A 274 7.48 -15.95 -23.33
C GLY A 274 8.06 -15.62 -24.70
N ASN A 275 7.30 -14.97 -25.59
CA ASN A 275 7.75 -14.54 -26.92
C ASN A 275 8.39 -13.14 -26.92
N GLY A 276 8.32 -12.39 -25.81
CA GLY A 276 8.90 -11.06 -25.63
C GLY A 276 10.17 -11.07 -24.80
N LYS A 277 10.50 -9.89 -24.24
CA LYS A 277 11.66 -9.67 -23.36
C LYS A 277 11.25 -8.70 -22.26
N ILE A 278 10.91 -9.23 -21.08
CA ILE A 278 10.42 -8.42 -19.97
C ILE A 278 11.45 -7.36 -19.52
N ILE A 279 12.74 -7.69 -19.50
CA ILE A 279 13.80 -6.72 -19.12
C ILE A 279 13.82 -5.52 -20.07
N GLN A 280 13.65 -5.75 -21.38
CA GLN A 280 13.63 -4.66 -22.38
C GLN A 280 12.33 -3.85 -22.30
N GLU A 281 11.20 -4.51 -22.03
CA GLU A 281 9.92 -3.85 -21.80
C GLU A 281 10.00 -2.94 -20.57
N LEU A 282 10.48 -3.46 -19.45
CA LEU A 282 10.66 -2.68 -18.21
C LEU A 282 11.68 -1.55 -18.39
N GLU A 283 12.80 -1.80 -19.07
CA GLU A 283 13.76 -0.74 -19.42
C GLU A 283 13.05 0.43 -20.12
N SER A 284 12.21 0.12 -21.12
CA SER A 284 11.49 1.15 -21.87
C SER A 284 10.47 1.91 -21.01
N VAL A 285 9.74 1.22 -20.16
CA VAL A 285 8.76 1.82 -19.23
C VAL A 285 9.46 2.78 -18.25
N PHE A 286 10.51 2.32 -17.58
CA PHE A 286 11.22 3.13 -16.58
C PHE A 286 11.97 4.30 -17.20
N ARG A 287 12.64 4.11 -18.34
CA ARG A 287 13.29 5.21 -19.06
C ARG A 287 12.27 6.23 -19.58
N GLY A 288 11.13 5.76 -20.11
CA GLY A 288 10.04 6.64 -20.54
C GLY A 288 9.44 7.46 -19.38
N ALA A 289 9.43 6.91 -18.17
CA ALA A 289 9.03 7.62 -16.97
C ALA A 289 10.11 8.55 -16.37
N GLY A 290 11.34 8.54 -16.90
CA GLY A 290 12.43 9.40 -16.43
C GLY A 290 13.33 8.81 -15.34
N TRP A 291 13.33 7.50 -15.16
CA TRP A 291 14.18 6.80 -14.19
C TRP A 291 15.57 6.49 -14.77
N ASN A 292 16.57 6.40 -13.89
CA ASN A 292 17.83 5.75 -14.20
C ASN A 292 17.60 4.22 -14.25
N VAL A 293 18.08 3.57 -15.30
CA VAL A 293 17.92 2.12 -15.47
C VAL A 293 19.28 1.46 -15.51
N VAL A 294 19.53 0.53 -14.60
CA VAL A 294 20.76 -0.27 -14.52
C VAL A 294 20.42 -1.73 -14.78
N LYS A 295 20.86 -2.26 -15.91
CA LYS A 295 20.70 -3.68 -16.25
C LYS A 295 21.88 -4.49 -15.75
N VAL A 296 21.58 -5.60 -15.07
CA VAL A 296 22.56 -6.60 -14.58
C VAL A 296 22.14 -7.96 -15.12
N ILE A 297 22.52 -8.23 -16.37
CA ILE A 297 22.01 -9.38 -17.14
C ILE A 297 22.99 -10.55 -17.10
N TRP A 298 24.27 -10.29 -17.35
CA TRP A 298 25.32 -11.29 -17.49
C TRP A 298 26.33 -11.21 -16.37
N ALA A 299 26.71 -12.35 -15.79
CA ALA A 299 27.77 -12.43 -14.82
C ALA A 299 29.15 -12.32 -15.49
N ARG A 300 30.19 -12.16 -14.68
CA ARG A 300 31.58 -11.94 -15.13
C ARG A 300 32.12 -13.02 -16.09
N GLU A 301 31.57 -14.24 -16.08
CA GLU A 301 31.97 -15.31 -17.01
C GLU A 301 31.66 -14.96 -18.46
N TRP A 302 30.73 -14.04 -18.72
CA TRP A 302 30.41 -13.55 -20.05
C TRP A 302 31.34 -12.42 -20.52
N ASP A 303 32.05 -11.72 -19.63
CA ASP A 303 32.87 -10.55 -19.98
C ASP A 303 33.97 -10.91 -21.02
N PRO A 304 34.71 -12.05 -20.90
CA PRO A 304 35.69 -12.43 -21.91
C PRO A 304 35.08 -12.77 -23.28
N LEU A 305 33.83 -13.25 -23.31
CA LEU A 305 33.13 -13.56 -24.57
C LEU A 305 32.66 -12.26 -25.25
N LEU A 306 32.08 -11.34 -24.49
CA LEU A 306 31.65 -10.02 -24.96
C LEU A 306 32.86 -9.18 -25.45
N ALA A 307 33.98 -9.22 -24.74
CA ALA A 307 35.22 -8.53 -25.17
C ALA A 307 35.77 -9.05 -26.49
N ARG A 308 35.47 -10.30 -26.86
CA ARG A 308 35.89 -10.91 -28.16
C ARG A 308 34.84 -10.81 -29.25
N ASP A 309 33.66 -10.26 -28.97
CA ASP A 309 32.57 -10.10 -29.92
C ASP A 309 32.78 -8.85 -30.81
N VAL A 310 33.85 -8.85 -31.61
CA VAL A 310 34.24 -7.72 -32.45
C VAL A 310 33.18 -7.40 -33.52
N ASP A 311 32.51 -8.43 -34.00
CA ASP A 311 31.47 -8.31 -35.04
C ASP A 311 30.08 -8.04 -34.47
N GLY A 312 29.89 -8.04 -33.11
CA GLY A 312 28.63 -7.84 -32.44
C GLY A 312 27.62 -8.99 -32.57
N VAL A 313 28.05 -10.15 -33.07
CA VAL A 313 27.13 -11.27 -33.33
C VAL A 313 26.60 -11.92 -32.06
N LEU A 314 27.36 -11.88 -30.95
CA LEU A 314 26.91 -12.36 -29.66
C LEU A 314 25.84 -11.44 -29.07
N VAL A 315 26.07 -10.12 -29.16
CA VAL A 315 25.09 -9.11 -28.73
C VAL A 315 23.82 -9.21 -29.58
N ASP A 316 23.94 -9.40 -30.89
CA ASP A 316 22.76 -9.58 -31.76
C ASP A 316 21.97 -10.85 -31.41
N LYS A 317 22.68 -11.95 -31.11
CA LYS A 317 22.03 -13.19 -30.61
C LYS A 317 21.33 -12.98 -29.29
N MET A 318 21.94 -12.26 -28.35
CA MET A 318 21.33 -11.89 -27.07
C MET A 318 20.09 -11.00 -27.28
N ASN A 319 20.16 -10.03 -28.21
CA ASN A 319 19.05 -9.14 -28.54
C ASN A 319 17.86 -9.87 -29.17
N SER A 320 18.12 -10.84 -30.05
CA SER A 320 17.08 -11.59 -30.78
C SER A 320 16.48 -12.77 -30.02
N THR A 321 17.12 -13.26 -28.95
CA THR A 321 16.63 -14.37 -28.14
C THR A 321 15.52 -13.92 -27.21
N ASN A 322 14.34 -14.53 -27.24
CA ASN A 322 13.20 -14.24 -26.35
C ASN A 322 13.34 -14.88 -24.97
N ASP A 323 12.50 -14.46 -24.03
CA ASP A 323 12.54 -14.91 -22.65
C ASP A 323 12.27 -16.39 -22.47
N GLY A 324 11.32 -16.97 -23.23
CA GLY A 324 11.03 -18.40 -23.21
C GLY A 324 12.22 -19.25 -23.63
N GLN A 325 13.01 -18.76 -24.59
CA GLN A 325 14.23 -19.43 -25.04
C GLN A 325 15.36 -19.26 -24.00
N PHE A 326 15.53 -18.08 -23.39
CA PHE A 326 16.49 -17.92 -22.28
C PHE A 326 16.15 -18.79 -21.09
N GLN A 327 14.87 -18.95 -20.77
CA GLN A 327 14.42 -19.88 -19.73
C GLN A 327 14.81 -21.31 -20.10
N LYS A 328 14.59 -21.74 -21.36
CA LYS A 328 14.97 -23.06 -21.84
C LYS A 328 16.49 -23.29 -21.69
N TYR A 329 17.31 -22.33 -22.11
CA TYR A 329 18.78 -22.43 -21.97
C TYR A 329 19.23 -22.53 -20.51
N SER A 330 18.52 -21.94 -19.56
CA SER A 330 18.86 -22.06 -18.12
C SER A 330 18.57 -23.44 -17.54
N THR A 331 17.73 -24.24 -18.19
CA THR A 331 17.30 -25.57 -17.72
C THR A 331 17.99 -26.74 -18.41
N GLU A 332 18.66 -26.49 -19.54
CA GLU A 332 19.27 -27.51 -20.38
C GLU A 332 20.75 -27.74 -20.12
N THR A 333 21.33 -28.73 -20.78
CA THR A 333 22.76 -29.04 -20.70
C THR A 333 23.62 -28.04 -21.44
N GLY A 334 24.90 -27.94 -21.11
CA GLY A 334 25.87 -27.13 -21.87
C GLY A 334 25.98 -27.54 -23.33
N ALA A 335 25.86 -28.83 -23.65
CA ALA A 335 25.79 -29.33 -25.01
C ALA A 335 24.60 -28.74 -25.78
N TYR A 336 23.42 -28.68 -25.16
CA TYR A 336 22.25 -28.04 -25.76
C TYR A 336 22.46 -26.53 -26.01
N VAL A 337 23.08 -25.83 -25.05
CA VAL A 337 23.42 -24.42 -25.20
C VAL A 337 24.44 -24.22 -26.32
N ARG A 338 25.47 -25.06 -26.40
CA ARG A 338 26.44 -25.04 -27.51
C ARG A 338 25.78 -25.18 -28.86
N GLU A 339 24.88 -26.16 -29.02
CA GLU A 339 24.21 -26.43 -30.26
C GLU A 339 23.19 -25.36 -30.65
N ASN A 340 22.34 -24.92 -29.71
CA ASN A 340 21.15 -24.13 -30.03
C ASN A 340 21.33 -22.63 -29.82
N PHE A 341 22.20 -22.18 -28.90
CA PHE A 341 22.50 -20.76 -28.71
C PHE A 341 23.69 -20.33 -29.59
N PHE A 342 24.83 -21.02 -29.49
CA PHE A 342 26.03 -20.68 -30.21
C PHE A 342 26.12 -21.35 -31.60
N GLY A 343 25.51 -22.51 -31.74
CA GLY A 343 25.63 -23.38 -32.92
C GLY A 343 25.14 -22.81 -34.27
N PRO A 344 24.06 -22.00 -34.28
CA PRO A 344 23.52 -21.49 -35.57
C PRO A 344 24.47 -20.60 -36.35
N ASP A 345 25.39 -19.84 -35.71
CA ASP A 345 26.36 -18.99 -36.37
C ASP A 345 27.78 -19.49 -36.15
N PRO A 346 28.59 -19.72 -37.28
CA PRO A 346 29.98 -20.16 -37.17
C PRO A 346 30.89 -19.23 -36.33
N ARG A 347 30.58 -17.94 -36.27
CA ARG A 347 31.34 -16.96 -35.45
C ARG A 347 31.09 -17.19 -34.00
N LEU A 348 29.82 -17.44 -33.59
CA LEU A 348 29.45 -17.76 -32.24
C LEU A 348 30.09 -19.09 -31.78
N ARG A 349 30.12 -20.10 -32.66
CA ARG A 349 30.81 -21.40 -32.38
C ARG A 349 32.27 -21.18 -32.01
N ARG A 350 33.00 -20.37 -32.79
CA ARG A 350 34.42 -20.06 -32.55
C ARG A 350 34.65 -19.35 -31.22
N LEU A 351 33.72 -18.45 -30.80
CA LEU A 351 33.85 -17.76 -29.54
C LEU A 351 33.92 -18.71 -28.34
N VAL A 352 33.25 -19.87 -28.40
CA VAL A 352 33.13 -20.84 -27.30
C VAL A 352 33.86 -22.18 -27.56
N GLU A 353 34.65 -22.27 -28.62
CA GLU A 353 35.35 -23.53 -29.00
C GLU A 353 36.27 -24.05 -27.91
N HIS A 354 36.86 -23.16 -27.12
CA HIS A 354 37.79 -23.47 -26.02
C HIS A 354 37.06 -23.79 -24.68
N LEU A 355 35.75 -23.62 -24.59
CA LEU A 355 34.97 -23.91 -23.39
C LEU A 355 34.38 -25.34 -23.45
N SER A 356 34.42 -26.06 -22.34
CA SER A 356 33.70 -27.31 -22.20
C SER A 356 32.17 -27.11 -22.11
N ASP A 357 31.42 -28.18 -22.24
CA ASP A 357 29.97 -28.10 -22.01
C ASP A 357 29.64 -27.76 -20.56
N ASP A 358 30.48 -28.17 -19.63
CA ASP A 358 30.34 -27.80 -18.22
C ASP A 358 30.59 -26.29 -18.01
N ASP A 359 31.60 -25.71 -18.66
CA ASP A 359 31.80 -24.24 -18.63
C ASP A 359 30.60 -23.49 -19.16
N LEU A 360 30.02 -23.93 -20.30
CA LEU A 360 28.80 -23.30 -20.86
C LEU A 360 27.60 -23.42 -19.94
N ARG A 361 27.48 -24.50 -19.17
CA ARG A 361 26.44 -24.68 -18.15
C ARG A 361 26.62 -23.70 -16.99
N HIS A 362 27.84 -23.30 -16.68
CA HIS A 362 28.19 -22.41 -15.58
C HIS A 362 28.25 -20.91 -15.96
N LEU A 363 27.88 -20.53 -17.18
CA LEU A 363 27.71 -19.12 -17.58
C LEU A 363 26.48 -18.53 -16.88
N ARG A 364 26.72 -17.88 -15.72
CA ARG A 364 25.67 -17.42 -14.81
C ARG A 364 24.98 -16.15 -15.34
N ARG A 365 23.80 -15.87 -14.74
CA ARG A 365 23.10 -14.59 -14.91
C ARG A 365 23.66 -13.55 -13.93
N GLY A 366 23.60 -12.28 -14.31
CA GLY A 366 24.22 -11.16 -13.57
C GLY A 366 23.66 -10.98 -12.15
N GLY A 367 22.36 -11.25 -11.94
CA GLY A 367 21.71 -11.18 -10.63
C GLY A 367 22.22 -12.20 -9.60
N HIS A 368 23.17 -13.09 -9.99
CA HIS A 368 23.85 -14.03 -9.10
C HIS A 368 25.34 -13.70 -8.91
N ASP A 369 25.84 -12.59 -9.47
CA ASP A 369 27.23 -12.13 -9.36
C ASP A 369 27.38 -10.96 -8.39
N TYR A 370 28.09 -11.15 -7.29
CA TYR A 370 28.28 -10.13 -6.25
C TYR A 370 28.92 -8.84 -6.75
N ARG A 371 29.94 -8.94 -7.64
CA ARG A 371 30.65 -7.74 -8.13
C ARG A 371 29.76 -6.91 -9.03
N LYS A 372 29.04 -7.56 -9.93
CA LYS A 372 28.05 -6.90 -10.81
C LYS A 372 26.94 -6.20 -10.00
N LEU A 373 26.42 -6.88 -8.98
CA LEU A 373 25.40 -6.33 -8.09
C LEU A 373 25.94 -5.19 -7.23
N TYR A 374 27.13 -5.33 -6.66
CA TYR A 374 27.77 -4.27 -5.87
C TYR A 374 27.95 -3.01 -6.72
N SER A 375 28.43 -3.16 -7.96
CA SER A 375 28.61 -2.07 -8.92
C SER A 375 27.28 -1.36 -9.20
N ALA A 376 26.21 -2.13 -9.44
CA ALA A 376 24.87 -1.59 -9.70
C ALA A 376 24.31 -0.83 -8.50
N TYR A 377 24.43 -1.37 -7.28
CA TYR A 377 23.93 -0.74 -6.06
C TYR A 377 24.71 0.55 -5.74
N ARG A 378 26.04 0.52 -5.91
CA ARG A 378 26.89 1.69 -5.73
C ARG A 378 26.49 2.80 -6.71
N LEU A 379 26.37 2.47 -8.00
CA LEU A 379 25.94 3.43 -9.01
C LEU A 379 24.57 4.03 -8.67
N ALA A 380 23.62 3.21 -8.23
CA ALA A 380 22.27 3.67 -7.84
C ALA A 380 22.32 4.71 -6.71
N LEU A 381 23.24 4.59 -5.75
CA LEU A 381 23.39 5.53 -4.65
C LEU A 381 24.17 6.81 -5.04
N GLU A 382 25.01 6.73 -6.05
CA GLU A 382 25.81 7.86 -6.57
C GLU A 382 24.98 8.75 -7.51
N GLN A 383 23.96 8.19 -8.16
CA GLN A 383 23.07 8.94 -9.06
C GLN A 383 22.24 9.98 -8.28
N LYS A 384 22.06 11.15 -8.89
CA LYS A 384 21.30 12.26 -8.34
C LYS A 384 20.23 12.73 -9.32
N GLY A 385 19.16 13.30 -8.74
CA GLY A 385 18.12 13.96 -9.52
C GLY A 385 17.09 13.03 -10.17
N ALA A 386 17.19 11.70 -9.98
CA ALA A 386 16.19 10.75 -10.46
C ALA A 386 16.23 9.45 -9.63
N PRO A 387 15.11 8.74 -9.48
CA PRO A 387 15.08 7.41 -8.90
C PRO A 387 15.80 6.40 -9.82
N THR A 388 16.26 5.29 -9.23
CA THR A 388 16.98 4.25 -9.99
C THR A 388 16.26 2.91 -9.91
N VAL A 389 16.16 2.21 -11.04
CA VAL A 389 15.74 0.80 -11.11
C VAL A 389 16.91 -0.07 -11.56
N ILE A 390 17.11 -1.18 -10.85
CA ILE A 390 18.08 -2.24 -11.18
C ILE A 390 17.29 -3.44 -11.70
N LEU A 391 17.47 -3.77 -12.97
CA LEU A 391 16.88 -4.92 -13.64
C LEU A 391 17.89 -6.08 -13.58
N ALA A 392 17.74 -6.94 -12.59
CA ALA A 392 18.70 -8.03 -12.34
C ALA A 392 18.17 -9.35 -12.91
N HIS A 393 18.82 -9.88 -13.99
CA HIS A 393 18.47 -11.17 -14.54
C HIS A 393 18.90 -12.28 -13.59
N THR A 394 17.93 -13.03 -13.07
CA THR A 394 18.11 -14.15 -12.14
C THR A 394 17.54 -15.44 -12.73
N VAL A 395 17.68 -16.54 -12.01
CA VAL A 395 17.05 -17.84 -12.37
C VAL A 395 16.13 -18.26 -11.22
N LYS A 396 14.87 -18.57 -11.53
CA LYS A 396 13.90 -19.01 -10.53
C LYS A 396 14.35 -20.30 -9.86
N GLY A 397 14.38 -20.31 -8.52
CA GLY A 397 14.83 -21.50 -7.80
C GLY A 397 16.32 -21.83 -7.99
N TRP A 398 17.15 -20.83 -8.29
CA TRP A 398 18.57 -21.00 -8.56
C TRP A 398 19.28 -21.86 -7.51
N THR A 399 20.04 -22.88 -7.96
CA THR A 399 20.77 -23.90 -7.19
C THR A 399 19.94 -24.87 -6.35
N LEU A 400 18.61 -24.85 -6.40
CA LEU A 400 17.77 -25.85 -5.71
C LEU A 400 17.85 -27.25 -6.38
N GLY A 401 18.46 -27.36 -7.53
CA GLY A 401 18.64 -28.60 -8.27
C GLY A 401 17.88 -28.63 -9.60
N SER A 402 18.25 -29.57 -10.49
CA SER A 402 17.73 -29.63 -11.87
C SER A 402 16.22 -29.86 -11.98
N LEU A 403 15.59 -30.41 -10.96
CA LEU A 403 14.14 -30.60 -10.92
C LEU A 403 13.39 -29.32 -10.62
N PHE A 404 14.05 -28.31 -10.04
CA PHE A 404 13.47 -27.06 -9.56
C PHE A 404 13.93 -25.85 -10.36
N GLU A 405 15.22 -25.79 -10.66
CA GLU A 405 15.88 -24.61 -11.20
C GLU A 405 15.33 -24.25 -12.59
N GLY A 406 14.74 -23.07 -12.74
CA GLY A 406 14.19 -22.56 -14.00
C GLY A 406 12.90 -23.25 -14.50
N ARG A 407 12.36 -24.24 -13.79
CA ARG A 407 11.17 -24.98 -14.21
C ARG A 407 9.88 -24.22 -13.88
N ASN A 408 8.86 -24.33 -14.75
CA ASN A 408 7.55 -23.70 -14.51
C ASN A 408 6.88 -24.24 -13.23
N ALA A 409 7.02 -25.53 -12.92
CA ALA A 409 6.46 -26.15 -11.73
C ALA A 409 7.15 -25.71 -10.41
N THR A 410 8.26 -24.99 -10.43
CA THR A 410 9.08 -24.66 -9.26
C THR A 410 8.30 -23.89 -8.18
N HIS A 411 7.33 -23.08 -8.58
CA HIS A 411 6.51 -22.32 -7.62
C HIS A 411 5.63 -23.22 -6.75
N GLN A 412 5.14 -24.33 -7.30
CA GLN A 412 4.23 -25.25 -6.61
C GLN A 412 4.97 -26.23 -5.68
N ILE A 413 6.29 -26.33 -5.81
CA ILE A 413 7.08 -27.28 -5.03
C ILE A 413 7.35 -26.74 -3.63
N LYS A 414 6.79 -27.42 -2.63
CA LYS A 414 6.85 -27.05 -1.19
C LYS A 414 7.66 -28.01 -0.36
N LYS A 415 8.04 -29.15 -0.92
CA LYS A 415 8.84 -30.20 -0.25
C LYS A 415 10.00 -30.57 -1.17
N ILE A 416 11.20 -30.58 -0.60
CA ILE A 416 12.38 -31.13 -1.27
C ILE A 416 12.52 -32.58 -0.79
N GLY A 417 12.63 -33.54 -1.73
CA GLY A 417 12.84 -34.94 -1.39
C GLY A 417 14.23 -35.18 -0.74
N ASP A 418 14.42 -36.31 -0.08
CA ASP A 418 15.66 -36.59 0.65
C ASP A 418 16.88 -36.68 -0.29
N THR A 419 16.71 -37.23 -1.49
CA THR A 419 17.75 -37.27 -2.53
C THR A 419 18.13 -35.87 -3.02
N GLU A 420 17.13 -35.04 -3.32
CA GLU A 420 17.33 -33.66 -3.77
C GLU A 420 17.95 -32.81 -2.66
N LEU A 421 17.58 -33.07 -1.39
CA LEU A 421 18.11 -32.35 -0.24
C LEU A 421 19.59 -32.69 -0.03
N LYS A 422 20.01 -33.93 -0.21
CA LYS A 422 21.43 -34.34 -0.21
C LYS A 422 22.22 -33.65 -1.33
N ALA A 423 21.66 -33.66 -2.54
CA ALA A 423 22.27 -32.98 -3.68
C ALA A 423 22.38 -31.45 -3.45
N PHE A 424 21.36 -30.85 -2.81
CA PHE A 424 21.38 -29.42 -2.46
C PHE A 424 22.44 -29.11 -1.40
N ARG A 425 22.55 -29.93 -0.32
CA ARG A 425 23.60 -29.84 0.69
C ARG A 425 25.00 -29.89 0.06
N ASP A 426 25.22 -30.85 -0.85
CA ASP A 426 26.52 -31.04 -1.53
C ASP A 426 26.87 -29.83 -2.41
N LYS A 427 25.90 -29.31 -3.17
CA LYS A 427 26.05 -28.10 -3.99
C LYS A 427 26.37 -26.88 -3.14
N LEU A 428 25.80 -26.79 -1.95
CA LEU A 428 26.11 -25.74 -0.97
C LEU A 428 27.39 -25.99 -0.16
N GLN A 429 27.99 -27.17 -0.30
CA GLN A 429 29.23 -27.57 0.42
C GLN A 429 29.11 -27.44 1.96
N LEU A 430 27.98 -27.87 2.52
CA LEU A 430 27.74 -27.80 3.96
C LEU A 430 28.21 -29.06 4.66
N PRO A 431 28.81 -28.97 5.87
CA PRO A 431 29.35 -30.09 6.62
C PRO A 431 28.25 -30.85 7.38
N ILE A 432 27.22 -31.29 6.67
CA ILE A 432 26.10 -32.08 7.18
C ILE A 432 26.22 -33.50 6.60
N SER A 433 26.28 -34.51 7.45
CA SER A 433 26.46 -35.92 7.04
C SER A 433 25.16 -36.49 6.47
N ASP A 434 25.29 -37.51 5.61
CA ASP A 434 24.14 -38.27 5.09
C ASP A 434 23.31 -38.87 6.23
N LYS A 435 23.99 -39.39 7.30
CA LYS A 435 23.29 -39.94 8.47
C LYS A 435 22.32 -38.94 9.08
N GLN A 436 22.72 -37.66 9.25
CA GLN A 436 21.85 -36.61 9.80
C GLN A 436 20.65 -36.32 8.89
N LEU A 437 20.81 -36.50 7.57
CA LEU A 437 19.70 -36.31 6.62
C LEU A 437 18.77 -37.52 6.57
N ASP A 438 19.32 -38.74 6.76
CA ASP A 438 18.54 -39.98 6.75
C ASP A 438 17.74 -40.20 8.06
N GLU A 439 18.01 -39.43 9.14
CA GLU A 439 17.22 -39.45 10.38
C GLU A 439 15.80 -38.84 10.23
N GLY A 440 15.41 -38.42 9.02
CA GLY A 440 14.06 -38.06 8.65
C GLY A 440 13.71 -36.56 8.81
N ILE A 441 14.47 -35.78 9.57
CA ILE A 441 14.31 -34.33 9.74
C ILE A 441 15.66 -33.65 9.48
N ALA A 442 15.78 -32.95 8.34
CA ALA A 442 17.01 -32.24 8.00
C ALA A 442 17.35 -31.19 9.08
N PRO A 443 18.60 -31.15 9.58
CA PRO A 443 18.99 -30.19 10.61
C PRO A 443 19.13 -28.77 10.03
N TYR A 444 18.83 -27.76 10.85
CA TYR A 444 19.35 -26.41 10.59
C TYR A 444 20.88 -26.43 10.77
N TYR A 445 21.54 -25.49 10.12
CA TYR A 445 22.99 -25.38 10.26
C TYR A 445 23.35 -23.95 10.72
N HIS A 446 24.06 -23.89 11.84
CA HIS A 446 24.69 -22.69 12.37
C HIS A 446 26.17 -22.99 12.61
N PRO A 447 27.12 -22.21 12.04
CA PRO A 447 28.57 -22.53 12.12
C PRO A 447 29.17 -22.34 13.52
N GLY A 448 28.39 -21.79 14.44
CA GLY A 448 28.79 -21.44 15.80
C GLY A 448 28.94 -19.93 15.97
N SER A 449 28.57 -19.42 17.15
CA SER A 449 28.55 -17.98 17.44
C SER A 449 29.92 -17.28 17.42
N ARG A 450 31.03 -18.04 17.33
CA ARG A 450 32.41 -17.55 17.27
C ARG A 450 33.12 -17.98 15.97
N SER A 451 32.35 -18.35 14.95
CA SER A 451 32.91 -18.70 13.65
C SER A 451 33.27 -17.45 12.86
N GLU A 452 34.18 -17.59 11.91
CA GLU A 452 34.58 -16.50 11.01
C GLU A 452 33.38 -15.94 10.22
N GLU A 453 32.43 -16.80 9.87
CA GLU A 453 31.19 -16.41 9.14
C GLU A 453 30.34 -15.46 9.98
N ILE A 454 30.14 -15.79 11.27
CA ILE A 454 29.32 -14.98 12.16
C ILE A 454 30.03 -13.68 12.53
N ASP A 455 31.33 -13.73 12.79
CA ASP A 455 32.16 -12.54 13.06
C ASP A 455 32.10 -11.57 11.85
N TYR A 456 32.25 -12.10 10.64
CA TYR A 456 32.15 -11.29 9.42
C TYR A 456 30.75 -10.69 9.28
N LEU A 457 29.70 -11.52 9.32
CA LEU A 457 28.31 -11.10 9.18
C LEU A 457 27.95 -9.99 10.18
N MET A 458 28.28 -10.18 11.46
CA MET A 458 27.96 -9.23 12.52
C MET A 458 28.77 -7.93 12.39
N SER A 459 30.07 -8.02 11.99
CA SER A 459 30.89 -6.82 11.76
C SER A 459 30.33 -5.94 10.64
N ARG A 460 29.85 -6.55 9.55
CA ARG A 460 29.19 -5.82 8.44
C ARG A 460 27.92 -5.14 8.91
N ARG A 461 27.06 -5.87 9.64
CA ARG A 461 25.81 -5.29 10.16
C ARG A 461 26.06 -4.15 11.17
N LEU A 462 27.05 -4.32 12.06
CA LEU A 462 27.43 -3.28 13.01
C LEU A 462 27.93 -2.01 12.30
N ALA A 463 28.78 -2.16 11.28
CA ALA A 463 29.28 -1.04 10.48
C ALA A 463 28.18 -0.29 9.72
N LEU A 464 27.07 -0.94 9.43
CA LEU A 464 25.90 -0.37 8.74
C LEU A 464 24.76 0.02 9.70
N GLY A 465 24.99 0.12 11.00
CA GLY A 465 23.98 0.59 11.98
C GLY A 465 23.02 -0.49 12.48
N GLY A 466 23.41 -1.77 12.43
CA GLY A 466 22.72 -2.87 13.11
C GLY A 466 21.85 -3.76 12.23
N ALA A 467 21.08 -4.61 12.88
CA ALA A 467 20.31 -5.68 12.25
C ALA A 467 19.12 -5.18 11.42
N LEU A 468 18.78 -5.92 10.36
CA LEU A 468 17.58 -5.74 9.50
C LEU A 468 17.04 -7.12 9.06
N PRO A 469 15.72 -7.30 8.87
CA PRO A 469 14.63 -6.35 9.19
C PRO A 469 14.56 -6.07 10.70
N LYS A 470 14.23 -4.84 11.07
CA LYS A 470 14.01 -4.43 12.46
C LYS A 470 13.09 -3.22 12.50
N ARG A 471 11.93 -3.37 13.12
CA ARG A 471 11.01 -2.25 13.38
C ARG A 471 11.29 -1.70 14.77
N VAL A 472 11.49 -0.40 14.87
CA VAL A 472 11.87 0.26 16.12
C VAL A 472 10.95 1.45 16.37
N VAL A 473 10.12 1.35 17.40
CA VAL A 473 9.26 2.46 17.83
C VAL A 473 9.99 3.28 18.89
N ARG A 474 10.45 4.49 18.52
CA ARG A 474 11.18 5.43 19.39
C ARG A 474 10.36 6.68 19.71
N SER A 475 9.16 6.81 19.13
CA SER A 475 8.32 7.98 19.31
C SER A 475 7.88 8.15 20.77
N ARG A 476 7.85 9.38 21.23
CA ARG A 476 7.27 9.72 22.52
C ARG A 476 5.77 10.00 22.36
N PRO A 477 4.95 9.72 23.38
CA PRO A 477 3.56 10.16 23.37
C PRO A 477 3.45 11.66 23.14
N LEU A 478 2.41 12.07 22.39
CA LEU A 478 2.10 13.49 22.20
C LEU A 478 1.13 13.96 23.30
N THR A 479 1.29 15.20 23.72
CA THR A 479 0.26 15.87 24.51
C THR A 479 -0.85 16.33 23.59
N ILE A 480 -2.08 15.90 23.85
CA ILE A 480 -3.23 16.28 23.03
C ILE A 480 -3.66 17.72 23.36
N PRO A 481 -4.03 18.53 22.34
CA PRO A 481 -4.46 19.91 22.58
C PRO A 481 -5.59 20.05 23.60
N GLY A 482 -5.52 21.09 24.40
CA GLY A 482 -6.54 21.42 25.38
C GLY A 482 -7.87 21.89 24.78
N ASP A 483 -8.83 22.21 25.64
CA ASP A 483 -10.23 22.48 25.25
C ASP A 483 -10.41 23.63 24.25
N THR A 484 -9.51 24.57 24.17
CA THR A 484 -9.60 25.72 23.26
C THR A 484 -9.65 25.33 21.78
N VAL A 485 -9.04 24.20 21.39
CA VAL A 485 -9.05 23.71 20.02
C VAL A 485 -10.45 23.18 19.63
N TRP A 486 -11.20 22.68 20.60
CA TRP A 486 -12.46 21.95 20.42
C TRP A 486 -13.70 22.81 20.74
N SER A 487 -13.53 23.90 21.49
CA SER A 487 -14.61 24.67 22.12
C SER A 487 -15.67 25.17 21.16
N ASP A 488 -15.26 25.66 19.98
CA ASP A 488 -16.17 26.17 18.96
C ASP A 488 -17.12 25.08 18.44
N SER A 489 -16.58 23.88 18.21
CA SER A 489 -17.37 22.74 17.73
C SER A 489 -18.28 22.17 18.83
N ILE A 490 -17.80 22.13 20.09
CA ILE A 490 -18.58 21.68 21.25
C ILE A 490 -19.70 22.66 21.59
N GLY A 491 -19.47 23.97 21.49
CA GLY A 491 -20.45 25.06 21.74
C GLY A 491 -21.53 25.19 20.67
N GLY A 492 -21.37 24.55 19.53
CA GLY A 492 -22.29 24.63 18.41
C GLY A 492 -22.18 25.90 17.57
N SER A 493 -23.02 26.04 16.54
CA SER A 493 -22.92 27.11 15.53
C SER A 493 -23.68 28.41 15.91
N GLY A 494 -24.27 28.50 17.11
CA GLY A 494 -25.06 29.65 17.52
C GLY A 494 -26.28 29.93 16.60
N GLY A 495 -26.89 28.88 16.09
CA GLY A 495 -28.06 28.95 15.18
C GLY A 495 -27.75 29.13 13.69
N ARG A 496 -26.47 29.33 13.32
CA ARG A 496 -26.07 29.36 11.92
C ARG A 496 -26.04 27.94 11.37
N ALA A 497 -26.45 27.76 10.10
CA ALA A 497 -26.37 26.50 9.44
C ALA A 497 -24.91 26.22 9.02
N ALA A 498 -24.42 25.01 9.30
CA ALA A 498 -23.10 24.52 8.91
C ALA A 498 -23.17 23.03 8.58
N SER A 499 -22.16 22.53 7.87
CA SER A 499 -22.01 21.10 7.56
C SER A 499 -20.97 20.45 8.46
N THR A 500 -20.99 19.12 8.56
CA THR A 500 -19.93 18.37 9.29
C THR A 500 -18.57 18.50 8.59
N THR A 501 -18.53 18.68 7.26
CA THR A 501 -17.32 19.03 6.51
C THR A 501 -16.77 20.38 6.97
N ALA A 502 -17.62 21.40 7.11
CA ALA A 502 -17.18 22.71 7.60
C ALA A 502 -16.71 22.66 9.07
N ALA A 503 -17.38 21.85 9.91
CA ALA A 503 -16.98 21.61 11.29
C ALA A 503 -15.57 20.95 11.36
N PHE A 504 -15.33 19.93 10.55
CA PHE A 504 -14.01 19.33 10.41
C PHE A 504 -12.96 20.35 9.96
N GLY A 505 -13.27 21.16 8.94
CA GLY A 505 -12.36 22.22 8.46
C GLY A 505 -11.98 23.22 9.55
N ALA A 506 -12.90 23.54 10.47
CA ALA A 506 -12.61 24.39 11.65
C ALA A 506 -11.68 23.67 12.64
N VAL A 507 -11.97 22.40 12.99
CA VAL A 507 -11.12 21.57 13.86
C VAL A 507 -9.71 21.45 13.27
N LEU A 508 -9.59 21.14 11.99
CA LEU A 508 -8.30 21.01 11.33
C LEU A 508 -7.48 22.29 11.37
N ARG A 509 -8.10 23.46 11.11
CA ARG A 509 -7.41 24.76 11.21
C ARG A 509 -6.94 25.05 12.64
N ASN A 510 -7.75 24.75 13.64
CA ASN A 510 -7.37 24.93 15.03
C ASN A 510 -6.20 24.01 15.41
N LEU A 511 -6.22 22.75 14.96
CA LEU A 511 -5.11 21.80 15.13
C LEU A 511 -3.83 22.28 14.46
N LEU A 512 -3.90 22.78 13.22
CA LEU A 512 -2.74 23.30 12.48
C LEU A 512 -2.06 24.50 13.16
N ARG A 513 -2.83 25.28 13.93
CA ARG A 513 -2.35 26.44 14.70
C ARG A 513 -1.87 26.09 16.10
N ASP A 514 -2.11 24.87 16.55
CA ASP A 514 -1.68 24.43 17.88
C ASP A 514 -0.13 24.34 17.95
N PRO A 515 0.50 24.93 18.99
CA PRO A 515 1.96 24.99 19.08
C PRO A 515 2.63 23.62 19.31
N GLU A 516 1.93 22.64 19.88
CA GLU A 516 2.48 21.33 20.21
C GLU A 516 2.32 20.35 19.04
N VAL A 517 1.12 20.25 18.48
CA VAL A 517 0.81 19.25 17.46
C VAL A 517 0.77 19.84 16.04
N GLY A 518 0.60 21.16 15.87
CA GLY A 518 0.28 21.76 14.59
C GLY A 518 1.27 21.42 13.47
N ARG A 519 2.57 21.43 13.76
CA ARG A 519 3.60 21.04 12.78
C ARG A 519 3.56 19.56 12.37
N ARG A 520 2.89 18.70 13.15
CA ARG A 520 2.78 17.27 12.92
C ARG A 520 1.51 16.86 12.15
N VAL A 521 0.54 17.77 12.06
CA VAL A 521 -0.69 17.58 11.30
C VAL A 521 -0.36 17.56 9.80
N VAL A 522 -0.83 16.54 9.09
CA VAL A 522 -0.61 16.35 7.65
C VAL A 522 -1.95 16.24 6.94
N PRO A 523 -2.49 17.34 6.39
CA PRO A 523 -3.65 17.25 5.51
C PRO A 523 -3.24 16.60 4.18
N ILE A 524 -4.04 15.64 3.70
CA ILE A 524 -3.81 14.89 2.46
C ILE A 524 -5.09 14.92 1.64
N ILE A 525 -5.02 15.39 0.40
CA ILE A 525 -6.19 15.62 -0.45
C ILE A 525 -5.86 15.22 -1.90
N PRO A 526 -6.74 14.45 -2.58
CA PRO A 526 -6.62 14.14 -4.00
C PRO A 526 -7.36 15.18 -4.86
N ASP A 527 -6.81 16.41 -4.97
CA ASP A 527 -7.29 17.50 -5.87
C ASP A 527 -8.69 18.08 -5.57
N GLU A 528 -9.20 18.00 -4.34
CA GLU A 528 -10.58 18.41 -4.01
C GLU A 528 -10.67 19.40 -2.84
N ALA A 529 -9.57 20.09 -2.53
CA ALA A 529 -9.52 21.02 -1.40
C ALA A 529 -10.62 22.10 -1.44
N ARG A 530 -10.95 22.62 -2.63
CA ARG A 530 -12.02 23.62 -2.82
C ARG A 530 -13.41 23.04 -2.56
N THR A 531 -13.65 21.80 -2.98
CA THR A 531 -14.91 21.08 -2.74
C THR A 531 -15.17 20.90 -1.24
N PHE A 532 -14.13 20.66 -0.46
CA PHE A 532 -14.23 20.50 0.99
C PHE A 532 -14.08 21.82 1.77
N GLY A 533 -14.00 22.98 1.08
CA GLY A 533 -13.84 24.28 1.72
C GLY A 533 -12.48 24.45 2.45
N MET A 534 -11.45 23.76 1.97
CA MET A 534 -10.10 23.73 2.56
C MET A 534 -9.09 24.60 1.78
N ASP A 535 -9.52 25.32 0.77
CA ASP A 535 -8.69 26.20 -0.07
C ASP A 535 -8.01 27.34 0.70
N ALA A 536 -8.51 27.72 1.87
CA ALA A 536 -7.80 28.64 2.77
C ALA A 536 -6.44 28.08 3.23
N LEU A 537 -6.27 26.75 3.28
CA LEU A 537 -5.00 26.11 3.65
C LEU A 537 -3.90 26.36 2.62
N PHE A 538 -4.22 26.62 1.36
CA PHE A 538 -3.24 26.92 0.33
C PHE A 538 -2.35 28.11 0.73
N ARG A 539 -2.93 29.08 1.42
CA ARG A 539 -2.21 30.27 1.92
C ARG A 539 -1.66 30.08 3.33
N GLU A 540 -2.42 29.45 4.22
CA GLU A 540 -2.07 29.32 5.64
C GLU A 540 -0.87 28.39 5.86
N VAL A 541 -0.88 27.21 5.24
CA VAL A 541 0.14 26.17 5.44
C VAL A 541 0.83 25.74 4.15
N LYS A 542 0.36 26.21 3.00
CA LYS A 542 0.86 25.97 1.65
C LYS A 542 0.89 24.50 1.24
N ILE A 543 0.84 24.30 -0.07
CA ILE A 543 0.97 22.98 -0.69
C ILE A 543 2.46 22.62 -0.73
N TYR A 544 2.78 21.38 -0.37
CA TYR A 544 4.13 20.86 -0.47
C TYR A 544 4.54 20.66 -1.92
N ALA A 545 5.62 21.32 -2.33
CA ALA A 545 6.28 21.14 -3.61
C ALA A 545 7.79 21.08 -3.40
N PRO A 546 8.49 19.98 -3.75
CA PRO A 546 9.90 19.77 -3.36
C PRO A 546 10.86 20.81 -3.91
N PHE A 547 10.47 21.53 -4.96
CA PHE A 547 11.26 22.58 -5.60
C PHE A 547 10.73 24.00 -5.36
N GLY A 548 9.65 24.14 -4.55
CA GLY A 548 8.90 25.39 -4.39
C GLY A 548 8.15 25.78 -5.65
N GLN A 549 7.45 26.92 -5.59
CA GLN A 549 6.68 27.45 -6.72
C GLN A 549 7.59 28.19 -7.70
N ARG A 550 7.64 27.73 -8.96
CA ARG A 550 8.50 28.28 -10.03
C ARG A 550 7.72 29.05 -11.09
N TYR A 551 6.45 29.34 -10.82
CA TYR A 551 5.54 30.06 -11.70
C TYR A 551 4.68 31.02 -10.89
N GLU A 552 4.08 32.00 -11.52
CA GLU A 552 3.05 32.84 -10.94
C GLU A 552 1.68 32.18 -11.18
N PRO A 553 0.90 31.88 -10.14
CA PRO A 553 -0.42 31.28 -10.32
C PRO A 553 -1.37 32.28 -10.97
N VAL A 554 -2.29 31.80 -11.81
CA VAL A 554 -3.28 32.62 -12.50
C VAL A 554 -4.21 33.37 -11.55
N ASP A 555 -4.36 32.89 -10.32
CA ASP A 555 -5.16 33.45 -9.24
C ASP A 555 -4.33 34.20 -8.18
N ALA A 556 -3.07 34.57 -8.49
CA ALA A 556 -2.14 35.24 -7.56
C ALA A 556 -2.74 36.47 -6.85
N ASN A 557 -3.66 37.19 -7.50
CA ASN A 557 -4.34 38.35 -6.95
C ASN A 557 -5.59 38.03 -6.13
N MET A 558 -5.97 36.73 -6.02
CA MET A 558 -7.13 36.30 -5.25
C MET A 558 -6.74 36.02 -3.79
N VAL A 559 -7.71 36.20 -2.88
CA VAL A 559 -7.51 35.96 -1.44
C VAL A 559 -7.16 34.48 -1.16
N LEU A 560 -7.71 33.56 -1.93
CA LEU A 560 -7.55 32.12 -1.82
C LEU A 560 -6.71 31.57 -3.00
N SER A 561 -5.56 32.22 -3.28
CA SER A 561 -4.65 31.83 -4.36
C SER A 561 -3.96 30.49 -4.06
N TYR A 562 -3.72 29.73 -5.12
CA TYR A 562 -2.95 28.48 -5.08
C TYR A 562 -1.46 28.78 -4.74
N GLN A 563 -0.95 28.22 -3.66
CA GLN A 563 0.42 28.49 -3.21
C GLN A 563 1.18 27.22 -2.86
N GLU A 564 2.35 27.07 -3.45
CA GLU A 564 3.27 25.96 -3.22
C GLU A 564 4.54 26.42 -2.48
N ALA A 565 5.10 25.56 -1.65
CA ALA A 565 6.38 25.80 -0.97
C ALA A 565 7.11 24.48 -0.68
N ARG A 566 8.45 24.58 -0.55
CA ARG A 566 9.30 23.43 -0.18
C ARG A 566 9.01 22.91 1.24
N ASP A 567 8.58 23.77 2.12
CA ASP A 567 8.16 23.48 3.48
C ASP A 567 6.64 23.47 3.66
N GLY A 568 5.90 23.46 2.57
CA GLY A 568 4.44 23.33 2.56
C GLY A 568 3.98 22.12 3.36
N GLN A 569 2.83 22.25 4.00
CA GLN A 569 2.33 21.21 4.92
C GLN A 569 1.23 20.35 4.31
N LEU A 570 0.42 20.91 3.40
CA LEU A 570 -0.64 20.20 2.71
C LEU A 570 -0.05 19.32 1.60
N LEU A 571 -0.40 18.04 1.59
CA LEU A 571 -0.13 17.12 0.49
C LEU A 571 -1.34 17.12 -0.46
N GLU A 572 -1.22 17.87 -1.55
CA GLU A 572 -2.16 17.86 -2.67
C GLU A 572 -1.64 16.87 -3.70
N GLU A 573 -2.26 15.68 -3.77
CA GLU A 573 -1.66 14.54 -4.48
C GLU A 573 -2.03 14.48 -5.97
N GLY A 574 -3.04 15.26 -6.39
CA GLY A 574 -3.68 15.13 -7.69
C GLY A 574 -4.76 14.05 -7.68
N ILE A 575 -5.42 13.82 -8.82
CA ILE A 575 -6.54 12.86 -8.94
C ILE A 575 -6.01 11.42 -8.80
N THR A 576 -5.64 11.05 -7.57
CA THR A 576 -5.10 9.72 -7.24
C THR A 576 -5.36 9.35 -5.78
N GLU A 577 -6.43 8.63 -5.51
CA GLU A 577 -6.74 8.14 -4.17
C GLU A 577 -5.69 7.11 -3.71
N ALA A 578 -5.18 6.29 -4.63
CA ALA A 578 -4.11 5.33 -4.31
C ALA A 578 -2.80 6.04 -3.90
N GLY A 579 -2.44 7.14 -4.57
CA GLY A 579 -1.30 7.95 -4.18
C GLY A 579 -1.50 8.66 -2.85
N ALA A 580 -2.68 9.25 -2.64
CA ALA A 580 -3.05 9.87 -1.37
C ALA A 580 -2.99 8.85 -0.21
N MET A 581 -3.46 7.60 -0.44
CA MET A 581 -3.35 6.52 0.54
C MET A 581 -1.90 6.09 0.79
N GLY A 582 -1.03 6.14 -0.22
CA GLY A 582 0.42 5.93 -0.09
C GLY A 582 1.06 6.99 0.83
N SER A 583 0.75 8.27 0.63
CA SER A 583 1.18 9.37 1.52
C SER A 583 0.62 9.22 2.93
N PHE A 584 -0.65 8.83 3.07
CA PHE A 584 -1.29 8.55 4.35
C PHE A 584 -0.58 7.41 5.09
N SER A 585 -0.20 6.36 4.37
CA SER A 585 0.54 5.22 4.94
C SER A 585 1.93 5.63 5.42
N ALA A 586 2.67 6.41 4.64
CA ALA A 586 3.99 6.89 5.02
C ALA A 586 3.92 7.82 6.25
N ALA A 587 2.94 8.74 6.28
CA ALA A 587 2.72 9.63 7.42
C ALA A 587 2.26 8.86 8.67
N GLY A 588 1.28 7.98 8.54
CA GLY A 588 0.70 7.21 9.64
C GLY A 588 1.67 6.21 10.29
N THR A 589 2.72 5.78 9.57
CA THR A 589 3.76 4.88 10.09
C THR A 589 5.04 5.61 10.51
N ALA A 590 5.14 6.93 10.35
CA ALA A 590 6.35 7.72 10.62
C ALA A 590 6.83 7.61 12.08
N TYR A 591 5.93 7.34 13.03
CA TYR A 591 6.28 7.08 14.42
C TYR A 591 7.18 5.84 14.61
N ALA A 592 7.10 4.87 13.69
CA ALA A 592 7.91 3.65 13.69
C ALA A 592 9.10 3.76 12.74
N THR A 593 8.91 4.32 11.55
CA THR A 593 9.97 4.44 10.54
C THR A 593 11.03 5.45 10.91
N HIS A 594 10.62 6.60 11.49
CA HIS A 594 11.50 7.73 11.81
C HIS A 594 11.52 8.14 13.29
N GLY A 595 10.61 7.59 14.11
CA GLY A 595 10.43 7.99 15.50
C GLY A 595 9.65 9.31 15.67
N GLU A 596 9.05 9.83 14.59
CA GLU A 596 8.31 11.08 14.55
C GLU A 596 6.81 10.80 14.33
N PRO A 597 5.96 10.93 15.38
CA PRO A 597 4.53 10.75 15.23
C PRO A 597 3.94 11.88 14.40
N MET A 598 3.42 11.56 13.22
CA MET A 598 2.68 12.47 12.36
C MET A 598 1.19 12.17 12.45
N ILE A 599 0.35 13.18 12.26
CA ILE A 599 -1.10 13.10 12.42
C ILE A 599 -1.74 13.37 11.05
N PRO A 600 -1.85 12.34 10.20
CA PRO A 600 -2.43 12.50 8.87
C PRO A 600 -3.96 12.54 8.94
N PHE A 601 -4.53 13.47 8.17
CA PHE A 601 -5.95 13.60 7.85
C PHE A 601 -6.10 13.47 6.34
N TYR A 602 -6.60 12.33 5.87
CA TYR A 602 -6.83 12.06 4.46
C TYR A 602 -8.33 12.22 4.15
N ILE A 603 -8.69 13.29 3.42
CA ILE A 603 -10.06 13.57 2.99
C ILE A 603 -10.21 13.34 1.50
N TYR A 604 -11.33 12.72 1.10
CA TYR A 604 -11.65 12.34 -0.26
C TYR A 604 -13.17 12.17 -0.44
N TYR A 605 -13.66 12.05 -1.66
CA TYR A 605 -15.05 11.64 -1.90
C TYR A 605 -15.30 10.24 -1.32
N SER A 606 -16.24 10.10 -0.40
CA SER A 606 -16.47 8.87 0.37
C SER A 606 -16.67 7.62 -0.50
N LEU A 607 -17.33 7.78 -1.67
CA LEU A 607 -17.52 6.69 -2.63
C LEU A 607 -16.18 6.10 -3.13
N PHE A 608 -15.17 6.95 -3.36
CA PHE A 608 -13.87 6.52 -3.92
C PHE A 608 -12.87 6.05 -2.87
N GLY A 609 -13.26 5.96 -1.61
CA GLY A 609 -12.42 5.47 -0.52
C GLY A 609 -12.16 3.97 -0.58
N TYR A 610 -12.74 3.21 0.33
CA TYR A 610 -12.47 1.78 0.48
C TYR A 610 -12.66 0.98 -0.82
N GLN A 611 -13.71 1.24 -1.57
CA GLN A 611 -13.97 0.49 -2.81
C GLN A 611 -12.88 0.68 -3.88
N ARG A 612 -12.09 1.75 -3.81
CA ARG A 612 -10.98 2.01 -4.75
C ARG A 612 -9.61 1.63 -4.18
N VAL A 613 -9.41 1.77 -2.87
CA VAL A 613 -8.11 1.59 -2.21
C VAL A 613 -8.16 0.60 -1.03
N GLY A 614 -9.14 -0.29 -1.01
CA GLY A 614 -9.39 -1.20 0.12
C GLY A 614 -8.20 -2.07 0.50
N ASP A 615 -7.44 -2.55 -0.47
CA ASP A 615 -6.24 -3.34 -0.20
C ASP A 615 -5.12 -2.50 0.45
N LEU A 616 -4.95 -1.25 0.03
CA LEU A 616 -4.04 -0.30 0.69
C LEU A 616 -4.50 0.03 2.12
N VAL A 617 -5.82 0.15 2.36
CA VAL A 617 -6.38 0.35 3.70
C VAL A 617 -6.12 -0.87 4.59
N TRP A 618 -6.30 -2.08 4.05
CA TRP A 618 -5.97 -3.32 4.75
C TRP A 618 -4.48 -3.39 5.12
N ALA A 619 -3.61 -3.09 4.15
CA ALA A 619 -2.16 -3.01 4.37
C ALA A 619 -1.77 -1.93 5.40
N PHE A 620 -2.48 -0.80 5.43
CA PHE A 620 -2.29 0.23 6.45
C PHE A 620 -2.62 -0.27 7.86
N GLY A 621 -3.72 -1.03 8.00
CA GLY A 621 -4.08 -1.70 9.24
C GLY A 621 -3.03 -2.71 9.70
N ASP A 622 -2.47 -3.51 8.77
CA ASP A 622 -1.36 -4.44 9.04
C ASP A 622 -0.07 -3.70 9.43
N ALA A 623 0.24 -2.60 8.76
CA ALA A 623 1.40 -1.76 9.07
C ALA A 623 1.29 -1.05 10.43
N ARG A 624 0.16 -1.18 11.14
CA ARG A 624 -0.16 -0.49 12.40
C ARG A 624 -0.13 1.03 12.23
N GLY A 625 -0.64 1.50 11.10
CA GLY A 625 -0.72 2.91 10.79
C GLY A 625 -1.70 3.67 11.69
N ARG A 626 -1.46 4.97 11.90
CA ARG A 626 -2.25 5.87 12.73
C ARG A 626 -2.70 7.07 11.93
N GLY A 627 -3.96 7.46 12.02
CA GLY A 627 -4.48 8.63 11.31
C GLY A 627 -5.99 8.59 11.14
N PHE A 628 -6.50 9.59 10.43
CA PHE A 628 -7.92 9.77 10.18
C PHE A 628 -8.19 9.77 8.67
N MET A 629 -9.01 8.85 8.23
CA MET A 629 -9.58 8.83 6.89
C MET A 629 -10.97 9.48 6.94
N LEU A 630 -11.26 10.37 6.02
CA LEU A 630 -12.45 11.22 6.06
C LEU A 630 -13.19 11.11 4.72
N GLY A 631 -14.32 10.41 4.74
CA GLY A 631 -15.20 10.30 3.59
C GLY A 631 -16.02 11.58 3.44
N GLY A 632 -15.55 12.52 2.65
CA GLY A 632 -16.25 13.76 2.31
C GLY A 632 -17.38 13.54 1.31
N THR A 633 -18.29 14.51 1.17
CA THR A 633 -19.49 14.40 0.32
C THR A 633 -20.29 13.12 0.55
N ALA A 634 -20.35 12.69 1.81
CA ALA A 634 -20.95 11.44 2.23
C ALA A 634 -22.47 11.40 2.01
N GLY A 635 -23.00 10.18 2.00
CA GLY A 635 -24.43 9.91 1.92
C GLY A 635 -25.01 9.85 0.51
N ARG A 636 -26.00 8.98 0.33
CA ARG A 636 -26.60 8.76 -0.99
C ARG A 636 -27.63 9.81 -1.35
N THR A 637 -28.33 10.38 -0.38
CA THR A 637 -29.30 11.45 -0.61
C THR A 637 -28.72 12.84 -0.36
N THR A 638 -27.68 12.94 0.45
CA THR A 638 -27.11 14.23 0.87
C THR A 638 -26.27 14.87 -0.23
N LEU A 639 -25.54 14.09 -1.02
CA LEU A 639 -24.85 14.56 -2.21
C LEU A 639 -25.85 14.63 -3.37
N ASN A 640 -26.51 15.78 -3.52
CA ASN A 640 -27.47 16.01 -4.56
C ASN A 640 -26.81 16.29 -5.92
N GLY A 641 -27.51 15.94 -7.02
CA GLY A 641 -27.14 16.32 -8.38
C GLY A 641 -26.08 15.47 -9.06
N GLU A 642 -25.11 14.92 -8.33
CA GLU A 642 -23.99 14.16 -8.93
C GLU A 642 -24.31 12.69 -9.27
N GLY A 643 -25.28 12.11 -8.61
CA GLY A 643 -25.87 10.82 -8.98
C GLY A 643 -25.00 9.61 -8.63
N LEU A 644 -25.26 8.51 -9.31
CA LEU A 644 -24.77 7.16 -9.03
C LEU A 644 -23.25 7.08 -8.81
N GLN A 645 -22.48 7.84 -9.59
CA GLN A 645 -21.03 7.75 -9.61
C GLN A 645 -20.36 8.30 -8.32
N HIS A 646 -21.05 9.16 -7.56
CA HIS A 646 -20.48 9.87 -6.41
C HIS A 646 -21.23 9.63 -5.10
N GLN A 647 -22.48 9.16 -5.17
CA GLN A 647 -23.34 9.00 -3.99
C GLN A 647 -23.02 7.70 -3.24
N ASP A 648 -22.38 7.84 -2.09
CA ASP A 648 -21.98 6.73 -1.22
C ASP A 648 -23.14 6.24 -0.35
N GLY A 649 -23.41 4.95 -0.38
CA GLY A 649 -24.39 4.31 0.49
C GLY A 649 -23.82 3.11 1.26
N HIS A 650 -22.50 2.87 1.27
CA HIS A 650 -21.95 1.61 1.76
C HIS A 650 -20.56 1.67 2.39
N SER A 651 -19.87 2.81 2.36
CA SER A 651 -18.49 2.91 2.88
C SER A 651 -18.35 2.50 4.34
N PRO A 652 -19.27 2.84 5.28
CA PRO A 652 -19.15 2.40 6.67
C PRO A 652 -19.15 0.87 6.81
N LEU A 653 -19.91 0.17 5.96
CA LEU A 653 -19.94 -1.29 5.93
C LEU A 653 -18.62 -1.88 5.41
N LEU A 654 -18.05 -1.30 4.36
CA LEU A 654 -16.77 -1.76 3.81
C LEU A 654 -15.61 -1.57 4.81
N PHE A 655 -15.52 -0.41 5.45
CA PHE A 655 -14.51 -0.15 6.47
C PHE A 655 -14.66 -1.05 7.71
N SER A 656 -15.87 -1.52 8.02
CA SER A 656 -16.10 -2.46 9.14
C SER A 656 -15.38 -3.81 8.96
N ALA A 657 -14.90 -4.12 7.77
CA ALA A 657 -14.10 -5.31 7.49
C ALA A 657 -12.67 -5.22 8.04
N VAL A 658 -12.14 -4.02 8.33
CA VAL A 658 -10.77 -3.83 8.82
C VAL A 658 -10.76 -3.85 10.35
N PRO A 659 -10.09 -4.83 11.00
CA PRO A 659 -10.29 -5.11 12.43
C PRO A 659 -9.89 -3.98 13.40
N ASN A 660 -8.97 -3.10 13.01
CA ASN A 660 -8.47 -1.97 13.81
C ASN A 660 -8.89 -0.60 13.25
N CYS A 661 -9.91 -0.57 12.38
CA CYS A 661 -10.53 0.66 11.92
C CYS A 661 -11.75 1.00 12.77
N GLU A 662 -11.75 2.18 13.38
CA GLU A 662 -12.91 2.73 14.09
C GLU A 662 -13.76 3.54 13.12
N VAL A 663 -15.03 3.17 12.95
CA VAL A 663 -15.92 3.74 11.92
C VAL A 663 -17.01 4.57 12.59
N TYR A 664 -17.13 5.86 12.19
CA TYR A 664 -18.11 6.78 12.74
C TYR A 664 -18.88 7.52 11.66
N ASP A 665 -20.17 7.78 11.91
CA ASP A 665 -21.10 8.53 11.08
C ASP A 665 -21.72 9.71 11.88
N PRO A 666 -20.93 10.79 12.14
CA PRO A 666 -21.35 11.89 12.98
C PRO A 666 -22.39 12.81 12.28
N ALA A 667 -23.40 13.25 13.05
CA ALA A 667 -24.41 14.21 12.62
C ALA A 667 -24.02 15.67 12.92
N TYR A 668 -23.26 15.92 13.97
CA TYR A 668 -23.03 17.27 14.50
C TYR A 668 -21.56 17.60 14.71
N ALA A 669 -21.25 18.90 14.74
CA ALA A 669 -19.91 19.42 14.92
C ALA A 669 -19.23 18.92 16.21
N PHE A 670 -19.97 18.84 17.31
CA PHE A 670 -19.45 18.35 18.57
C PHE A 670 -19.10 16.85 18.52
N GLU A 671 -19.87 16.04 17.78
CA GLU A 671 -19.55 14.62 17.58
C GLU A 671 -18.24 14.47 16.81
N VAL A 672 -18.04 15.23 15.74
CA VAL A 672 -16.78 15.24 14.97
C VAL A 672 -15.61 15.61 15.88
N ALA A 673 -15.75 16.65 16.70
CA ALA A 673 -14.68 17.11 17.59
C ALA A 673 -14.35 16.09 18.69
N VAL A 674 -15.35 15.50 19.32
CA VAL A 674 -15.19 14.48 20.38
C VAL A 674 -14.50 13.23 19.82
N ILE A 675 -14.92 12.73 18.65
CA ILE A 675 -14.36 11.54 18.02
C ILE A 675 -12.90 11.77 17.62
N ILE A 676 -12.59 12.91 17.00
CA ILE A 676 -11.20 13.23 16.61
C ILE A 676 -10.32 13.41 17.85
N ARG A 677 -10.79 14.10 18.88
CA ARG A 677 -10.06 14.30 20.13
C ARG A 677 -9.70 12.97 20.81
N GLU A 678 -10.65 12.07 20.93
CA GLU A 678 -10.39 10.74 21.52
C GLU A 678 -9.53 9.86 20.61
N GLY A 679 -9.72 9.93 19.29
CA GLY A 679 -8.86 9.25 18.34
C GLY A 679 -7.40 9.69 18.46
N MET A 680 -7.16 10.99 18.63
CA MET A 680 -5.81 11.50 18.90
C MET A 680 -5.25 10.98 20.23
N ARG A 681 -6.06 10.94 21.31
CA ARG A 681 -5.64 10.36 22.59
C ARG A 681 -5.25 8.89 22.45
N ARG A 682 -6.11 8.08 21.82
CA ARG A 682 -5.85 6.65 21.64
C ARG A 682 -4.60 6.38 20.82
N MET A 683 -4.45 7.05 19.67
CA MET A 683 -3.34 6.79 18.75
C MET A 683 -2.00 7.39 19.22
N TYR A 684 -2.01 8.63 19.70
CA TYR A 684 -0.77 9.39 19.90
C TYR A 684 -0.38 9.62 21.38
N GLU A 685 -1.32 9.56 22.32
CA GLU A 685 -1.03 9.63 23.75
C GLU A 685 -0.87 8.23 24.34
N ARG A 686 -1.86 7.33 24.10
CA ARG A 686 -1.84 5.95 24.63
C ARG A 686 -1.11 4.96 23.74
N GLY A 687 -0.89 5.29 22.47
CA GLY A 687 -0.17 4.44 21.53
C GLY A 687 -0.95 3.22 21.04
N GLU A 688 -2.27 3.26 21.10
CA GLU A 688 -3.14 2.16 20.66
C GLU A 688 -3.01 1.91 19.14
N ASP A 689 -3.19 0.65 18.73
CA ASP A 689 -3.12 0.20 17.35
C ASP A 689 -4.51 0.28 16.69
N VAL A 690 -4.94 1.50 16.44
CA VAL A 690 -6.20 1.84 15.76
C VAL A 690 -6.00 2.99 14.80
N PHE A 691 -6.90 3.11 13.81
CA PHE A 691 -7.08 4.29 12.98
C PHE A 691 -8.56 4.54 12.74
N TYR A 692 -8.92 5.70 12.21
CA TYR A 692 -10.31 6.14 12.16
C TYR A 692 -10.78 6.36 10.74
N TYR A 693 -12.05 6.01 10.47
CA TYR A 693 -12.82 6.45 9.34
C TYR A 693 -14.05 7.22 9.80
N LEU A 694 -14.23 8.46 9.35
CA LEU A 694 -15.37 9.31 9.63
C LEU A 694 -16.03 9.75 8.31
N THR A 695 -17.34 9.74 8.27
CA THR A 695 -18.12 10.34 7.18
C THR A 695 -18.31 11.83 7.43
N LEU A 696 -18.24 12.63 6.37
CA LEU A 696 -18.43 14.08 6.42
C LEU A 696 -19.38 14.54 5.30
N TYR A 697 -20.42 15.26 5.70
CA TYR A 697 -21.49 15.70 4.81
C TYR A 697 -21.33 17.17 4.40
N ASN A 698 -21.86 17.52 3.23
CA ASN A 698 -21.85 18.90 2.71
C ASN A 698 -23.21 19.63 2.84
N GLU A 699 -24.18 19.04 3.52
CA GLU A 699 -25.47 19.67 3.83
C GLU A 699 -25.35 20.57 5.06
N ASN A 700 -25.86 21.80 4.94
CA ASN A 700 -25.85 22.77 6.02
C ASN A 700 -27.15 22.70 6.82
N TYR A 701 -27.04 22.54 8.14
CA TYR A 701 -28.13 22.63 9.11
C TYR A 701 -27.63 23.21 10.44
N PRO A 702 -28.52 23.65 11.35
CA PRO A 702 -28.11 24.18 12.65
C PRO A 702 -27.31 23.13 13.44
N MET A 703 -26.14 23.51 13.95
CA MET A 703 -25.31 22.67 14.80
C MET A 703 -25.55 23.06 16.27
N PRO A 704 -26.25 22.23 17.07
CA PRO A 704 -26.48 22.51 18.50
C PRO A 704 -25.18 22.40 19.30
N ALA A 705 -25.22 22.93 20.53
CA ALA A 705 -24.19 22.63 21.52
C ALA A 705 -24.30 21.17 21.96
N MET A 706 -23.17 20.59 22.40
CA MET A 706 -23.15 19.21 22.92
C MET A 706 -24.05 19.06 24.12
N PRO A 707 -24.95 18.07 24.17
CA PRO A 707 -25.73 17.78 25.37
C PRO A 707 -24.81 17.40 26.55
N GLU A 708 -25.20 17.79 27.74
CA GLU A 708 -24.45 17.46 28.96
C GLU A 708 -24.36 15.94 29.16
N GLY A 709 -23.15 15.43 29.39
CA GLY A 709 -22.89 14.00 29.60
C GLY A 709 -22.90 13.14 28.34
N ALA A 710 -23.04 13.72 27.13
CA ALA A 710 -23.14 12.95 25.88
C ALA A 710 -21.78 12.35 25.41
N GLU A 711 -20.63 12.81 25.91
CA GLU A 711 -19.30 12.45 25.41
C GLU A 711 -19.06 10.93 25.38
N ASP A 712 -19.34 10.23 26.48
CA ASP A 712 -19.15 8.76 26.54
C ASP A 712 -20.04 8.03 25.52
N GLY A 713 -21.30 8.47 25.40
CA GLY A 713 -22.23 7.90 24.43
C GLY A 713 -21.81 8.11 22.99
N ILE A 714 -21.30 9.31 22.65
CA ILE A 714 -20.76 9.60 21.31
C ILE A 714 -19.64 8.63 20.97
N LEU A 715 -18.71 8.39 21.90
CA LEU A 715 -17.57 7.51 21.70
C LEU A 715 -17.94 6.03 21.65
N ARG A 716 -18.96 5.63 22.40
CA ARG A 716 -19.50 4.25 22.39
C ARG A 716 -20.47 3.98 21.24
N GLY A 717 -20.77 5.01 20.45
CA GLY A 717 -21.57 4.87 19.22
C GLY A 717 -23.05 5.17 19.36
N PHE A 718 -23.56 5.54 20.56
CA PHE A 718 -25.00 5.68 20.79
C PHE A 718 -25.32 6.54 22.03
N TYR A 719 -26.17 7.55 21.86
CA TYR A 719 -26.69 8.33 22.99
C TYR A 719 -28.05 8.92 22.67
N ARG A 720 -28.87 9.17 23.71
CA ARG A 720 -30.16 9.82 23.53
C ARG A 720 -29.94 11.32 23.32
N PHE A 721 -30.16 11.74 22.07
CA PHE A 721 -30.00 13.12 21.64
C PHE A 721 -31.17 14.02 22.13
N GLN A 722 -32.42 13.57 21.91
CA GLN A 722 -33.59 14.32 22.30
C GLN A 722 -34.69 13.39 22.85
N PRO A 723 -35.07 13.53 24.13
CA PRO A 723 -36.18 12.77 24.64
C PRO A 723 -37.52 13.22 24.03
N ALA A 724 -38.52 12.39 24.14
CA ALA A 724 -39.89 12.77 23.79
C ALA A 724 -40.31 14.04 24.54
N ARG A 725 -40.92 15.00 23.81
CA ARG A 725 -41.28 16.31 24.39
C ARG A 725 -42.40 16.24 25.44
N GLU A 726 -43.30 15.29 25.24
CA GLU A 726 -44.51 15.09 26.07
C GLU A 726 -44.84 13.61 26.16
N GLU A 727 -45.53 13.22 27.23
CA GLU A 727 -46.13 11.90 27.33
C GLU A 727 -47.32 11.77 26.37
N ARG A 728 -47.41 10.66 25.65
CA ARG A 728 -48.44 10.31 24.69
C ARG A 728 -48.94 8.90 24.92
N ALA A 729 -50.03 8.50 24.22
CA ALA A 729 -50.61 7.18 24.37
C ALA A 729 -49.66 6.06 23.92
N HIS A 730 -48.85 6.31 22.90
CA HIS A 730 -47.90 5.34 22.33
C HIS A 730 -46.49 5.87 22.38
N ARG A 731 -45.51 4.94 22.43
CA ARG A 731 -44.06 5.28 22.48
C ARG A 731 -43.27 4.44 21.50
N LEU A 732 -42.17 5.03 20.97
CA LEU A 732 -41.22 4.37 20.14
C LEU A 732 -39.83 5.05 20.19
N GLN A 733 -38.82 4.41 19.56
CA GLN A 733 -37.44 4.90 19.51
C GLN A 733 -37.05 5.20 18.07
N LEU A 734 -36.55 6.39 17.79
CA LEU A 734 -35.95 6.78 16.51
C LEU A 734 -34.44 6.75 16.61
N PHE A 735 -33.77 5.86 15.89
CA PHE A 735 -32.34 5.86 15.72
C PHE A 735 -31.99 6.59 14.43
N ALA A 736 -31.05 7.53 14.48
CA ALA A 736 -30.61 8.25 13.32
C ALA A 736 -29.10 8.49 13.35
N SER A 737 -28.46 8.47 12.17
CA SER A 737 -27.05 8.80 12.02
C SER A 737 -26.85 9.85 10.92
N GLY A 738 -25.75 10.59 11.00
CA GLY A 738 -25.44 11.60 9.98
C GLY A 738 -26.59 12.58 9.71
N THR A 739 -26.82 12.89 8.43
CA THR A 739 -27.90 13.84 8.01
C THR A 739 -29.32 13.31 8.21
N ALA A 740 -29.50 11.98 8.35
CA ALA A 740 -30.81 11.41 8.63
C ALA A 740 -31.39 11.89 9.99
N MET A 741 -30.56 12.43 10.87
CA MET A 741 -30.98 13.08 12.11
C MET A 741 -32.02 14.19 11.88
N GLN A 742 -31.90 14.94 10.75
CA GLN A 742 -32.88 16.02 10.45
C GLN A 742 -34.27 15.46 10.13
N ALA A 743 -34.36 14.38 9.36
CA ALA A 743 -35.59 13.70 9.05
C ALA A 743 -36.22 13.05 10.32
N ALA A 744 -35.41 12.50 11.22
CA ALA A 744 -35.90 11.96 12.48
C ALA A 744 -36.46 13.02 13.43
N LEU A 745 -35.86 14.22 13.49
CA LEU A 745 -36.36 15.36 14.27
C LEU A 745 -37.69 15.88 13.74
N GLU A 746 -37.85 15.94 12.41
CA GLU A 746 -39.11 16.30 11.76
C GLU A 746 -40.18 15.22 12.01
N ALA A 747 -39.84 13.94 11.86
CA ALA A 747 -40.74 12.82 12.10
C ALA A 747 -41.24 12.78 13.55
N GLN A 748 -40.41 13.16 14.54
CA GLN A 748 -40.81 13.28 15.94
C GLN A 748 -42.00 14.25 16.10
N GLY A 749 -42.00 15.37 15.37
CA GLY A 749 -43.11 16.33 15.33
C GLY A 749 -44.36 15.75 14.70
N MET A 750 -44.23 15.09 13.56
CA MET A 750 -45.33 14.45 12.85
C MET A 750 -45.95 13.31 13.68
N LEU A 751 -45.17 12.48 14.34
CA LEU A 751 -45.62 11.41 15.22
C LEU A 751 -46.45 11.95 16.39
N ALA A 752 -46.10 13.12 16.91
CA ALA A 752 -46.86 13.74 18.01
C ALA A 752 -48.31 14.09 17.58
N GLU A 753 -48.57 14.38 16.28
CA GLU A 753 -49.92 14.58 15.73
C GLU A 753 -50.78 13.29 15.75
N HIS A 754 -50.10 12.13 15.78
CA HIS A 754 -50.71 10.80 15.87
C HIS A 754 -50.72 10.23 17.32
N ASP A 755 -50.53 11.07 18.31
CA ASP A 755 -50.46 10.70 19.75
C ASP A 755 -49.33 9.71 20.08
N VAL A 756 -48.21 9.81 19.37
CA VAL A 756 -47.03 8.99 19.54
C VAL A 756 -45.86 9.84 20.07
N ALA A 757 -45.26 9.41 21.18
CA ALA A 757 -44.08 10.00 21.79
C ALA A 757 -42.82 9.24 21.30
N ALA A 758 -41.91 9.92 20.63
CA ALA A 758 -40.67 9.31 20.12
C ALA A 758 -39.44 9.90 20.81
N ASP A 759 -38.56 9.03 21.34
CA ASP A 759 -37.21 9.43 21.75
C ASP A 759 -36.26 9.38 20.53
N ILE A 760 -35.38 10.37 20.38
CA ILE A 760 -34.38 10.39 19.28
C ILE A 760 -33.00 10.07 19.85
N TRP A 761 -32.37 9.09 19.21
CA TRP A 761 -31.03 8.63 19.53
C TRP A 761 -30.09 8.94 18.35
N SER A 762 -28.93 9.53 18.66
CA SER A 762 -27.86 9.64 17.68
C SER A 762 -27.03 8.36 17.72
N VAL A 763 -26.91 7.70 16.56
CA VAL A 763 -26.05 6.52 16.37
C VAL A 763 -24.81 6.98 15.63
N THR A 764 -23.78 7.29 16.40
CA THR A 764 -22.50 7.73 15.81
C THR A 764 -21.66 6.59 15.27
N SER A 765 -21.89 5.33 15.74
CA SER A 765 -21.17 4.15 15.25
C SER A 765 -21.95 2.84 15.46
N TYR A 766 -22.54 2.31 14.42
CA TYR A 766 -23.14 0.96 14.42
C TYR A 766 -22.07 -0.12 14.63
N LEU A 767 -20.85 0.08 14.12
CA LEU A 767 -19.74 -0.87 14.29
C LEU A 767 -19.31 -0.98 15.76
N ALA A 768 -19.18 0.13 16.48
CA ALA A 768 -18.80 0.13 17.89
C ALA A 768 -19.85 -0.64 18.74
N LEU A 769 -21.14 -0.38 18.51
CA LEU A 769 -22.23 -1.08 19.17
C LEU A 769 -22.22 -2.58 18.89
N ARG A 770 -22.04 -2.96 17.62
CA ARG A 770 -21.94 -4.36 17.22
C ARG A 770 -20.76 -5.06 17.92
N ASN A 771 -19.60 -4.43 17.93
CA ASN A 771 -18.40 -5.02 18.51
C ASN A 771 -18.51 -5.18 20.02
N ASP A 772 -19.11 -4.21 20.73
CA ASP A 772 -19.42 -4.31 22.17
C ASP A 772 -20.35 -5.50 22.45
N ALA A 773 -21.46 -5.60 21.72
CA ALA A 773 -22.42 -6.67 21.89
C ALA A 773 -21.83 -8.06 21.61
N LEU A 774 -21.04 -8.21 20.55
CA LEU A 774 -20.32 -9.46 20.23
C LEU A 774 -19.30 -9.83 21.32
N ALA A 775 -18.59 -8.85 21.87
CA ALA A 775 -17.65 -9.08 22.98
C ALA A 775 -18.36 -9.57 24.23
N VAL A 776 -19.50 -8.99 24.56
CA VAL A 776 -20.36 -9.41 25.69
C VAL A 776 -20.90 -10.81 25.47
N GLU A 777 -21.48 -11.12 24.29
CA GLU A 777 -21.95 -12.49 24.01
C GLU A 777 -20.83 -13.53 24.12
N ARG A 778 -19.65 -13.19 23.57
CA ARG A 778 -18.49 -14.09 23.66
C ARG A 778 -18.09 -14.31 25.14
N TRP A 779 -18.01 -13.23 25.91
CA TRP A 779 -17.63 -13.31 27.31
C TRP A 779 -18.63 -14.19 28.11
N ASN A 780 -19.92 -13.94 27.95
CA ASN A 780 -21.00 -14.69 28.60
C ASN A 780 -20.93 -16.20 28.28
N ARG A 781 -20.72 -16.55 27.02
CA ARG A 781 -20.58 -17.94 26.59
C ARG A 781 -19.34 -18.62 27.17
N LEU A 782 -18.25 -17.90 27.35
CA LEU A 782 -16.99 -18.46 27.88
C LEU A 782 -16.91 -18.46 29.42
N HIS A 783 -17.86 -17.77 30.09
CA HIS A 783 -17.92 -17.67 31.56
C HIS A 783 -19.33 -17.98 32.07
N PRO A 784 -19.84 -19.22 31.85
CA PRO A 784 -21.23 -19.57 32.16
C PRO A 784 -21.57 -19.48 33.67
N ASP A 785 -20.57 -19.66 34.54
CA ASP A 785 -20.72 -19.60 36.00
C ASP A 785 -20.56 -18.18 36.59
N SER A 786 -20.27 -17.17 35.73
CA SER A 786 -20.16 -15.77 36.15
C SER A 786 -21.47 -15.01 35.91
N PRO A 787 -21.74 -13.90 36.64
CA PRO A 787 -22.86 -13.04 36.34
C PRO A 787 -22.81 -12.58 34.87
N GLN A 788 -23.92 -12.70 34.15
CA GLN A 788 -24.01 -12.30 32.75
C GLN A 788 -23.80 -10.79 32.64
N ARG A 789 -23.02 -10.40 31.65
CA ARG A 789 -22.81 -9.00 31.23
C ARG A 789 -23.91 -8.59 30.27
N THR A 790 -24.23 -7.30 30.26
CA THR A 790 -25.13 -6.66 29.29
C THR A 790 -24.31 -5.79 28.33
N SER A 791 -24.75 -5.69 27.09
CA SER A 791 -24.14 -4.76 26.14
C SER A 791 -24.52 -3.31 26.46
N TYR A 792 -23.73 -2.36 25.95
CA TYR A 792 -24.07 -0.94 26.11
C TYR A 792 -25.47 -0.63 25.53
N LEU A 793 -25.77 -1.21 24.36
CA LEU A 793 -27.06 -1.04 23.71
C LEU A 793 -28.23 -1.58 24.57
N ASP A 794 -28.07 -2.77 25.17
CA ASP A 794 -29.06 -3.35 26.12
C ASP A 794 -29.30 -2.42 27.31
N ASP A 795 -28.21 -1.90 27.89
CA ASP A 795 -28.31 -1.02 29.08
C ASP A 795 -29.03 0.27 28.76
N GLN A 796 -28.80 0.86 27.56
CA GLN A 796 -29.48 2.09 27.16
C GLN A 796 -30.96 1.87 26.81
N LEU A 797 -31.30 0.70 26.26
CA LEU A 797 -32.66 0.41 25.77
C LEU A 797 -33.54 -0.37 26.74
N ARG A 798 -33.00 -0.79 27.88
CA ARG A 798 -33.73 -1.63 28.87
C ARG A 798 -35.09 -1.09 29.25
N ASP A 799 -35.17 0.21 29.48
CA ASP A 799 -36.39 0.91 29.90
C ASP A 799 -37.01 1.77 28.80
N ALA A 800 -36.58 1.57 27.55
CA ALA A 800 -37.05 2.32 26.37
C ALA A 800 -38.20 1.55 25.69
N PRO A 801 -39.46 1.99 25.84
CA PRO A 801 -40.62 1.26 25.33
C PRO A 801 -40.84 1.46 23.82
N GLY A 802 -41.50 0.47 23.22
CA GLY A 802 -41.99 0.52 21.83
C GLY A 802 -40.93 0.13 20.76
N PRO A 803 -41.35 0.01 19.49
CA PRO A 803 -40.49 -0.40 18.40
C PRO A 803 -39.37 0.62 18.11
N VAL A 804 -38.33 0.17 17.43
CA VAL A 804 -37.19 0.99 16.97
C VAL A 804 -37.29 1.20 15.45
N ILE A 805 -37.28 2.44 15.00
CA ILE A 805 -37.12 2.80 13.60
C ILE A 805 -35.70 3.38 13.44
N ALA A 806 -34.84 2.72 12.65
CA ALA A 806 -33.47 3.12 12.45
C ALA A 806 -33.28 3.70 11.04
N VAL A 807 -32.95 4.97 10.92
CA VAL A 807 -32.78 5.65 9.63
C VAL A 807 -31.35 6.13 9.41
N SER A 808 -30.80 5.90 8.21
CA SER A 808 -29.48 6.39 7.80
C SER A 808 -29.45 6.76 6.31
N ASP A 809 -28.45 7.55 5.91
CA ASP A 809 -28.22 7.87 4.50
C ASP A 809 -27.37 6.81 3.77
N TYR A 810 -27.29 5.61 4.36
CA TYR A 810 -26.61 4.42 3.84
C TYR A 810 -27.61 3.28 3.67
N GLN A 811 -27.15 2.19 3.04
CA GLN A 811 -27.99 0.98 2.88
C GLN A 811 -28.42 0.41 4.25
N LYS A 812 -29.59 -0.22 4.28
CA LYS A 812 -30.21 -0.78 5.51
C LYS A 812 -29.26 -1.67 6.29
N THR A 813 -28.38 -2.41 5.60
CA THR A 813 -27.40 -3.33 6.20
C THR A 813 -26.45 -2.62 7.19
N VAL A 814 -26.25 -1.30 7.08
CA VAL A 814 -25.45 -0.54 8.05
C VAL A 814 -26.12 -0.54 9.42
N ALA A 815 -27.43 -0.25 9.45
CA ALA A 815 -28.19 -0.29 10.70
C ALA A 815 -28.50 -1.72 11.18
N GLU A 816 -28.72 -2.65 10.26
CA GLU A 816 -29.00 -4.07 10.54
C GLU A 816 -27.87 -4.76 11.31
N GLN A 817 -26.65 -4.20 11.33
CA GLN A 817 -25.53 -4.73 12.11
C GLN A 817 -25.87 -4.91 13.60
N VAL A 818 -26.82 -4.12 14.15
CA VAL A 818 -27.23 -4.18 15.56
C VAL A 818 -28.61 -4.77 15.77
N ALA A 819 -29.37 -5.06 14.70
CA ALA A 819 -30.79 -5.46 14.79
C ALA A 819 -31.03 -6.63 15.76
N ARG A 820 -30.17 -7.67 15.77
CA ARG A 820 -30.33 -8.83 16.64
C ARG A 820 -30.00 -8.56 18.14
N PHE A 821 -29.39 -7.42 18.42
CA PHE A 821 -29.01 -6.99 19.78
C PHE A 821 -29.99 -5.98 20.37
N VAL A 822 -30.94 -5.49 19.59
CA VAL A 822 -32.03 -4.61 20.03
C VAL A 822 -33.18 -5.50 20.54
N PRO A 823 -33.59 -5.38 21.80
CA PRO A 823 -34.65 -6.23 22.33
C PRO A 823 -36.04 -5.93 21.79
N GLN A 824 -36.28 -4.71 21.30
CA GLN A 824 -37.50 -4.28 20.65
C GLN A 824 -37.56 -4.67 19.18
N ARG A 825 -38.74 -4.63 18.58
CA ARG A 825 -38.92 -4.73 17.13
C ARG A 825 -38.07 -3.66 16.44
N PHE A 826 -37.23 -4.06 15.48
CA PHE A 826 -36.28 -3.18 14.80
C PHE A 826 -36.60 -3.07 13.30
N ILE A 827 -36.80 -1.85 12.82
CA ILE A 827 -37.12 -1.58 11.41
C ILE A 827 -36.05 -0.62 10.83
N PRO A 828 -35.18 -1.11 9.93
CA PRO A 828 -34.21 -0.25 9.28
C PRO A 828 -34.80 0.46 8.06
N LEU A 829 -34.54 1.75 7.93
CA LEU A 829 -34.75 2.56 6.74
C LEU A 829 -33.38 3.01 6.20
N GLY A 830 -33.17 2.86 4.90
CA GLY A 830 -31.87 3.17 4.29
C GLY A 830 -31.94 3.23 2.77
N THR A 831 -30.84 3.64 2.17
CA THR A 831 -30.75 3.99 0.76
C THR A 831 -30.23 2.83 -0.09
N ASP A 832 -30.97 1.72 -0.11
CA ASP A 832 -30.62 0.55 -0.92
C ASP A 832 -30.76 0.85 -2.42
N GLY A 833 -29.89 0.28 -3.24
CA GLY A 833 -29.86 0.47 -4.69
C GLY A 833 -28.78 1.45 -5.15
N TYR A 834 -28.82 1.86 -6.40
CA TYR A 834 -27.90 2.83 -6.96
C TYR A 834 -28.31 4.27 -6.67
N GLY A 835 -27.34 5.18 -6.54
CA GLY A 835 -27.57 6.62 -6.44
C GLY A 835 -28.26 7.21 -7.69
N ARG A 836 -28.86 8.40 -7.55
CA ARG A 836 -29.55 9.10 -8.62
C ARG A 836 -29.30 10.61 -8.54
N SER A 837 -29.26 11.25 -9.70
CA SER A 837 -29.14 12.71 -9.77
C SER A 837 -30.50 13.34 -9.56
N ASP A 838 -30.74 13.99 -8.43
CA ASP A 838 -31.92 14.76 -8.10
C ASP A 838 -31.65 15.70 -6.91
N THR A 839 -32.69 16.44 -6.47
CA THR A 839 -32.67 17.22 -5.24
C THR A 839 -32.64 16.29 -4.00
N ARG A 840 -32.14 16.76 -2.87
CA ARG A 840 -32.14 15.98 -1.60
C ARG A 840 -33.56 15.53 -1.21
N ALA A 841 -34.56 16.42 -1.35
CA ALA A 841 -35.95 16.07 -1.02
C ALA A 841 -36.50 14.95 -1.92
N ALA A 842 -36.25 15.01 -3.23
CA ALA A 842 -36.65 13.94 -4.15
C ALA A 842 -35.91 12.62 -3.89
N LEU A 843 -34.61 12.68 -3.60
CA LEU A 843 -33.80 11.48 -3.29
C LEU A 843 -34.26 10.83 -1.98
N ARG A 844 -34.50 11.61 -0.91
CA ARG A 844 -35.02 11.08 0.37
C ARG A 844 -36.39 10.45 0.23
N SER A 845 -37.27 11.06 -0.56
CA SER A 845 -38.58 10.46 -0.89
C SER A 845 -38.41 9.19 -1.73
N HIS A 846 -37.49 9.18 -2.72
CA HIS A 846 -37.23 8.02 -3.57
C HIS A 846 -36.75 6.82 -2.77
N PHE A 847 -35.83 7.05 -1.81
CA PHE A 847 -35.27 6.00 -0.96
C PHE A 847 -36.09 5.74 0.32
N GLU A 848 -37.21 6.40 0.50
CA GLU A 848 -38.16 6.23 1.64
C GLU A 848 -37.49 6.52 3.00
N VAL A 849 -36.63 7.55 3.07
CA VAL A 849 -35.89 7.96 4.27
C VAL A 849 -36.22 9.38 4.73
N ASP A 850 -37.23 9.99 4.16
CA ASP A 850 -37.78 11.30 4.61
C ASP A 850 -38.67 11.16 5.86
N ALA A 851 -39.01 12.28 6.49
CA ALA A 851 -39.80 12.29 7.72
C ALA A 851 -41.19 11.62 7.57
N ARG A 852 -41.80 11.72 6.38
CA ARG A 852 -43.11 11.12 6.09
C ARG A 852 -42.99 9.58 6.10
N ASN A 853 -42.02 9.04 5.43
CA ASN A 853 -41.80 7.59 5.37
C ASN A 853 -41.38 7.05 6.75
N ILE A 854 -40.56 7.80 7.51
CA ILE A 854 -40.21 7.43 8.91
C ILE A 854 -41.48 7.35 9.76
N THR A 855 -42.41 8.34 9.64
CA THR A 855 -43.64 8.39 10.38
C THR A 855 -44.56 7.22 10.03
N VAL A 856 -44.74 6.91 8.73
CA VAL A 856 -45.54 5.75 8.30
C VAL A 856 -44.96 4.44 8.77
N ALA A 857 -43.64 4.24 8.66
CA ALA A 857 -42.97 3.03 9.15
C ALA A 857 -43.15 2.87 10.67
N ALA A 858 -43.13 3.95 11.42
CA ALA A 858 -43.37 3.96 12.85
C ALA A 858 -44.81 3.58 13.21
N LEU A 859 -45.77 4.14 12.50
CA LEU A 859 -47.21 3.80 12.69
C LEU A 859 -47.50 2.35 12.28
N ASP A 860 -46.85 1.85 11.22
CA ASP A 860 -46.98 0.46 10.79
C ASP A 860 -46.44 -0.51 11.83
N ALA A 861 -45.26 -0.20 12.41
CA ALA A 861 -44.70 -0.97 13.50
C ALA A 861 -45.62 -1.04 14.72
N LEU A 862 -46.20 0.08 15.12
CA LEU A 862 -47.18 0.13 16.21
C LEU A 862 -48.47 -0.61 15.87
N ALA A 863 -48.91 -0.61 14.63
CA ALA A 863 -50.08 -1.37 14.15
C ALA A 863 -49.79 -2.88 14.12
N ASP A 864 -48.58 -3.31 13.81
CA ASP A 864 -48.17 -4.73 13.89
C ASP A 864 -48.11 -5.24 15.33
N GLU A 865 -47.85 -4.35 16.29
CA GLU A 865 -47.91 -4.62 17.73
C GLU A 865 -49.33 -4.42 18.35
N GLU A 866 -50.33 -4.22 17.48
CA GLU A 866 -51.72 -3.96 17.87
C GLU A 866 -51.89 -2.74 18.78
N GLN A 867 -50.96 -1.80 18.82
CA GLN A 867 -51.05 -0.58 19.62
C GLN A 867 -51.90 0.48 18.94
N VAL A 868 -51.90 0.53 17.58
CA VAL A 868 -52.75 1.42 16.80
C VAL A 868 -53.50 0.64 15.72
N PRO A 869 -54.73 1.02 15.34
CA PRO A 869 -55.48 0.32 14.29
C PRO A 869 -54.84 0.53 12.90
N ARG A 870 -54.87 -0.49 12.03
CA ARG A 870 -54.33 -0.41 10.64
C ARG A 870 -54.85 0.76 9.79
N HIS A 871 -56.07 1.20 10.01
CA HIS A 871 -56.64 2.35 9.28
C HIS A 871 -55.85 3.65 9.56
N VAL A 872 -55.13 3.80 10.70
CA VAL A 872 -54.29 4.96 10.99
C VAL A 872 -53.13 4.99 10.01
N VAL A 873 -52.53 3.83 9.69
CA VAL A 873 -51.45 3.71 8.69
C VAL A 873 -51.98 4.12 7.29
N THR A 874 -53.13 3.61 6.90
CA THR A 874 -53.77 3.97 5.63
C THR A 874 -54.06 5.46 5.53
N ALA A 875 -54.57 6.07 6.59
CA ALA A 875 -54.82 7.50 6.64
C ALA A 875 -53.55 8.33 6.57
N ALA A 876 -52.43 7.86 7.21
CA ALA A 876 -51.13 8.53 7.12
C ALA A 876 -50.51 8.43 5.72
N LEU A 877 -50.68 7.31 5.01
CA LEU A 877 -50.23 7.16 3.61
C LEU A 877 -50.93 8.17 2.71
N GLU A 878 -52.27 8.36 2.88
CA GLU A 878 -53.07 9.35 2.14
C GLU A 878 -52.68 10.79 2.53
N GLN A 879 -52.58 11.08 3.84
CA GLN A 879 -52.23 12.41 4.37
C GLN A 879 -50.87 12.90 3.86
N TYR A 880 -49.88 12.00 3.80
CA TYR A 880 -48.52 12.35 3.42
C TYR A 880 -48.25 12.11 1.93
N GLU A 881 -49.21 11.76 1.15
CA GLU A 881 -49.16 11.54 -0.30
C GLU A 881 -48.07 10.51 -0.70
N ILE A 882 -47.96 9.43 0.07
CA ILE A 882 -46.96 8.38 -0.21
C ILE A 882 -47.49 7.45 -1.30
N ARG A 883 -46.63 7.19 -2.30
CA ARG A 883 -46.91 6.26 -3.39
C ARG A 883 -46.92 4.81 -2.88
N THR A 884 -48.07 4.12 -3.01
CA THR A 884 -48.18 2.73 -2.61
C THR A 884 -47.85 1.72 -3.70
N GLU A 885 -47.86 2.13 -4.98
CA GLU A 885 -47.59 1.29 -6.16
C GLU A 885 -46.19 1.58 -6.79
N GLY A 886 -45.22 1.91 -5.96
CA GLY A 886 -43.82 2.18 -6.39
C GLY A 886 -43.01 0.89 -6.56
N VAL A 887 -42.08 0.88 -7.49
CA VAL A 887 -41.03 -0.20 -7.54
C VAL A 887 -40.00 0.09 -6.46
N GLU A 888 -39.60 -0.95 -5.72
CA GLU A 888 -38.57 -0.83 -4.70
C GLU A 888 -37.27 -0.22 -5.28
N PRO A 889 -36.70 0.81 -4.64
CA PRO A 889 -35.51 1.52 -5.15
C PRO A 889 -34.32 0.61 -5.49
N ARG A 890 -34.17 -0.49 -4.77
CA ARG A 890 -33.12 -1.49 -5.00
C ARG A 890 -33.24 -2.19 -6.35
N LEU A 891 -34.44 -2.25 -6.91
CA LEU A 891 -34.74 -2.94 -8.17
C LEU A 891 -34.73 -1.99 -9.39
N LEU A 892 -34.56 -0.70 -9.15
CA LEU A 892 -34.46 0.35 -10.15
C LEU A 892 -33.01 0.70 -10.42
#